data_dd27409c9533025c7c5d69966763a500
#
_entry.id   dd27409c9533025c7c5d69966763a500
#
_cell.length_a   1.000
_cell.length_b   1.000
_cell.length_c   1.000
_cell.angle_alpha   90.00
_cell.angle_beta   90.00
_cell.angle_gamma   90.00
#
_symmetry.space_group_name_H-M   'P 1'
#
loop_
_entity.id
_entity.type
_entity.pdbx_description
1 polymer ?
#
loop_
_entity_poly.entity_id
_entity_poly.type
_entity_poly.pdbx_seq_one_letter_code
_entity_poly.pdbx_strand_id
1 'polypeptide(L)'
;MSSVLCLLCLLLLDAGALGFEIRKETFTHQKITENAILNTTVQLCRALAQADGTVFIFPAQPYTAEAVAAACNSPQSQKSFAEAIGFIQLRNARVDILHLLDAEYHFDSESFALGRKVITDGLKAVKASIKRNNFEAARGKLGDILHSLQDFYSHSNWVELGNKFPNPNLIRTDTNIGNLADQSRATCRNCNGDDCTNNILEDVIQEKILTSGYFKLTSGSKPKGKCSHGGPFDQTSKTEPIGGINKDKPTANHGFLHTDAANLATAATSQLLEDIRSAIGDRPFLQMLGITRGSNKVLCFVIDTTKSMSDDIDTVKSVTLSIITSKVGTANEPSLYILVTFNDPGFGLLIKTTDPQVFKDAINSLTASGGGDLPELSLSGLQLALSDAPLNSEIFLFTDAPAKDVNLFSTVIALIEQTKTVVNFLITASLVTNRVDVWEQQSSMTESEAQLYRDLAQASGGQAIEVTKGELPVASSIITESSTSSLVVLLQAARSPGVADNFFFIVDQTVTNLVVYITGSAVTFTLISPTGETQQSTGTTGSLITASQSVGNFRTLKLNKQVGQWQIKMVSTNPYTLKVIGQSPIDFLFTFVEASQDSFGGFDAIDRRPTAGVNGTLLVSVTGRASATVTEVALVESSSSVEIKGVVEPQGNNSFLVQFDMMPSVEFVVRMKGQDSSTPPVVFQRQSPTSFRTSNITVTANPDDILVPGTPFTVPFTVTSRGRGGNFTIRATNNQNRFNSTSPASLVLEAGGSVNGTVNISAPLNTPSGTEVTLTIEAEAPEGTDLNYIVLRISVVNTVTDFTPPACQLLSLQSNCSKNCSLSSWALSVQVTDGTNGTGVDHVSLTQGSGTMITSPAPGNENTTLVSYSASCCSPVMELLAVDRVGNEGSCRYSDANFLTTQSPLLYLSLLLLGQILTKVDLQ
;
A
#
# COMPACT_ATOMS: atom_id res chain seq x y z
N MET A 1 -17.96 -17.93 -37.77
CA MET A 1 -16.68 -17.66 -37.08
C MET A 1 -16.87 -17.19 -35.64
N SER A 2 -17.92 -16.43 -35.32
CA SER A 2 -18.18 -15.95 -33.94
C SER A 2 -18.49 -17.06 -32.92
N SER A 3 -19.23 -18.11 -33.33
CA SER A 3 -19.62 -19.21 -32.42
C SER A 3 -18.46 -20.19 -32.09
N VAL A 4 -17.46 -20.31 -32.98
CA VAL A 4 -16.30 -21.13 -32.75
C VAL A 4 -15.30 -20.41 -31.82
N LEU A 5 -15.24 -19.07 -31.91
CA LEU A 5 -14.44 -18.27 -30.99
C LEU A 5 -15.00 -18.30 -29.55
N CYS A 6 -16.35 -18.27 -29.40
CA CYS A 6 -17.00 -18.39 -28.09
C CYS A 6 -16.81 -19.78 -27.46
N LEU A 7 -16.82 -20.84 -28.29
CA LEU A 7 -16.56 -22.21 -27.80
C LEU A 7 -15.09 -22.40 -27.43
N LEU A 8 -14.16 -21.76 -28.16
CA LEU A 8 -12.75 -21.72 -27.82
C LEU A 8 -12.53 -20.97 -26.50
N CYS A 9 -13.19 -19.83 -26.29
CA CYS A 9 -13.14 -19.08 -25.02
C CYS A 9 -13.68 -19.89 -23.83
N LEU A 10 -14.75 -20.71 -24.03
CA LEU A 10 -15.28 -21.57 -22.98
C LEU A 10 -14.41 -22.80 -22.68
N LEU A 11 -13.67 -23.30 -23.66
CA LEU A 11 -12.70 -24.39 -23.46
C LEU A 11 -11.37 -23.91 -22.86
N LEU A 12 -11.05 -22.61 -22.96
CA LEU A 12 -9.86 -21.99 -22.39
C LEU A 12 -10.03 -21.65 -20.90
N LEU A 13 -11.26 -21.58 -20.39
CA LEU A 13 -11.56 -21.35 -18.97
C LEU A 13 -11.17 -22.53 -18.05
N ASP A 14 -10.84 -23.70 -18.61
CA ASP A 14 -10.47 -24.90 -17.84
C ASP A 14 -8.98 -25.25 -17.87
N ALA A 15 -8.17 -24.44 -18.54
CA ALA A 15 -6.76 -24.74 -18.72
C ALA A 15 -5.90 -23.89 -17.79
N GLY A 16 -5.22 -24.57 -16.89
CA GLY A 16 -4.47 -23.99 -15.81
C GLY A 16 -3.24 -23.15 -16.15
N ALA A 17 -2.94 -22.27 -15.27
CA ALA A 17 -1.93 -21.24 -15.30
C ALA A 17 -0.48 -21.74 -15.40
N LEU A 18 0.41 -20.86 -15.77
CA LEU A 18 1.83 -20.93 -15.53
C LEU A 18 2.08 -20.60 -14.05
N GLY A 19 2.79 -21.46 -13.33
CA GLY A 19 3.02 -21.28 -11.92
C GLY A 19 1.95 -21.90 -11.00
N PHE A 20 1.98 -21.57 -9.72
CA PHE A 20 0.98 -22.06 -8.78
C PHE A 20 -0.39 -21.44 -9.08
N GLU A 21 -1.36 -22.31 -9.40
CA GLU A 21 -2.70 -21.94 -9.89
C GLU A 21 -3.48 -21.04 -8.92
N ILE A 22 -4.31 -20.14 -9.47
CA ILE A 22 -5.12 -19.15 -8.72
C ILE A 22 -6.42 -19.75 -8.10
N ARG A 23 -6.73 -21.01 -8.30
CA ARG A 23 -8.02 -21.66 -7.93
C ARG A 23 -8.04 -22.33 -6.54
N LYS A 24 -9.25 -22.47 -5.98
CA LYS A 24 -9.64 -22.75 -4.58
C LYS A 24 -9.13 -24.06 -3.93
N GLU A 25 -8.68 -25.06 -4.66
CA GLU A 25 -8.43 -26.41 -4.12
C GLU A 25 -6.95 -26.81 -4.06
N THR A 26 -6.05 -25.89 -4.44
CA THR A 26 -4.61 -26.12 -4.54
C THR A 26 -3.82 -25.08 -3.75
N PHE A 27 -2.52 -25.29 -3.57
CA PHE A 27 -1.62 -24.26 -3.09
C PHE A 27 -1.35 -23.28 -4.23
N THR A 28 -2.05 -22.14 -4.20
CA THR A 28 -1.92 -21.04 -5.16
C THR A 28 -0.84 -20.05 -4.73
N HIS A 29 -0.35 -19.20 -5.64
CA HIS A 29 0.52 -18.07 -5.30
C HIS A 29 -0.03 -17.22 -4.17
N GLN A 30 -1.34 -16.92 -4.19
CA GLN A 30 -2.01 -16.16 -3.14
C GLN A 30 -1.94 -16.88 -1.79
N LYS A 31 -2.19 -18.21 -1.78
CA LYS A 31 -2.18 -18.98 -0.54
C LYS A 31 -0.77 -19.14 0.03
N ILE A 32 0.23 -19.34 -0.82
CA ILE A 32 1.65 -19.39 -0.44
C ILE A 32 2.07 -18.06 0.18
N THR A 33 1.74 -16.94 -0.48
CA THR A 33 2.03 -15.58 -0.02
C THR A 33 1.35 -15.27 1.32
N GLU A 34 0.04 -15.53 1.43
CA GLU A 34 -0.72 -15.34 2.67
C GLU A 34 -0.13 -16.12 3.84
N ASN A 35 0.09 -17.41 3.64
CA ASN A 35 0.63 -18.30 4.67
C ASN A 35 2.01 -17.82 5.15
N ALA A 36 2.89 -17.43 4.25
CA ALA A 36 4.22 -16.95 4.59
C ALA A 36 4.16 -15.63 5.39
N ILE A 37 3.35 -14.65 4.93
CA ILE A 37 3.19 -13.37 5.63
C ILE A 37 2.61 -13.58 7.02
N LEU A 38 1.52 -14.35 7.15
CA LEU A 38 0.87 -14.60 8.44
C LEU A 38 1.83 -15.31 9.41
N ASN A 39 2.52 -16.36 8.96
CA ASN A 39 3.48 -17.10 9.78
C ASN A 39 4.65 -16.22 10.25
N THR A 40 5.28 -15.48 9.34
CA THR A 40 6.41 -14.58 9.66
C THR A 40 5.97 -13.52 10.65
N THR A 41 4.79 -12.94 10.47
CA THR A 41 4.23 -11.92 11.36
C THR A 41 3.97 -12.47 12.77
N VAL A 42 3.38 -13.67 12.88
CA VAL A 42 3.14 -14.33 14.20
C VAL A 42 4.46 -14.54 14.94
N GLN A 43 5.50 -15.04 14.25
CA GLN A 43 6.80 -15.27 14.90
C GLN A 43 7.46 -13.97 15.35
N LEU A 44 7.38 -12.93 14.54
CA LEU A 44 7.87 -11.60 14.90
C LEU A 44 7.14 -11.03 16.12
N CYS A 45 5.80 -11.04 16.12
CA CYS A 45 5.02 -10.53 17.25
C CYS A 45 5.29 -11.31 18.54
N ARG A 46 5.51 -12.63 18.42
CA ARG A 46 5.97 -13.45 19.56
C ARG A 46 7.32 -13.00 20.09
N ALA A 47 8.30 -12.76 19.19
CA ALA A 47 9.64 -12.31 19.58
C ALA A 47 9.59 -10.94 20.28
N LEU A 48 8.77 -10.02 19.77
CA LEU A 48 8.56 -8.70 20.36
C LEU A 48 7.89 -8.80 21.74
N ALA A 49 6.86 -9.62 21.88
CA ALA A 49 6.21 -9.83 23.18
C ALA A 49 7.17 -10.43 24.22
N GLN A 50 8.05 -11.35 23.83
CA GLN A 50 9.10 -11.91 24.68
C GLN A 50 10.12 -10.85 25.08
N ALA A 51 10.53 -9.97 24.17
CA ALA A 51 11.44 -8.86 24.45
C ALA A 51 10.82 -7.83 25.41
N ASP A 52 9.52 -7.57 25.27
CA ASP A 52 8.74 -6.68 26.16
C ASP A 52 8.36 -7.34 27.49
N GLY A 53 8.71 -8.61 27.71
CA GLY A 53 8.35 -9.38 28.93
C GLY A 53 6.86 -9.68 29.06
N THR A 54 6.11 -9.67 27.97
CA THR A 54 4.66 -9.91 27.93
C THR A 54 4.35 -11.34 27.45
N VAL A 55 3.18 -11.87 27.84
CA VAL A 55 2.75 -13.20 27.40
C VAL A 55 2.15 -13.13 26.00
N PHE A 56 2.72 -13.89 25.06
CA PHE A 56 2.17 -14.04 23.72
C PHE A 56 1.17 -15.20 23.66
N ILE A 57 -0.04 -14.91 23.17
CA ILE A 57 -1.07 -15.93 22.93
C ILE A 57 -1.11 -16.23 21.44
N PHE A 58 -0.79 -17.46 21.07
CA PHE A 58 -0.87 -17.90 19.69
C PHE A 58 -2.32 -17.85 19.17
N PRO A 59 -2.54 -17.25 17.98
CA PRO A 59 -3.84 -17.34 17.33
C PRO A 59 -4.17 -18.78 16.93
N ALA A 60 -5.48 -19.08 16.82
CA ALA A 60 -5.93 -20.39 16.33
C ALA A 60 -5.54 -20.58 14.85
N GLN A 61 -5.22 -21.82 14.47
CA GLN A 61 -4.98 -22.17 13.08
C GLN A 61 -6.29 -22.62 12.37
N PRO A 62 -6.44 -22.36 11.05
CA PRO A 62 -5.52 -21.60 10.20
C PRO A 62 -5.48 -20.13 10.59
N TYR A 63 -4.30 -19.51 10.48
CA TYR A 63 -4.14 -18.09 10.80
C TYR A 63 -4.95 -17.20 9.84
N THR A 64 -5.54 -16.15 10.40
CA THR A 64 -6.21 -15.08 9.64
C THR A 64 -5.57 -13.74 9.98
N ALA A 65 -5.66 -12.77 9.08
CA ALA A 65 -5.15 -11.42 9.31
C ALA A 65 -5.72 -10.80 10.61
N GLU A 66 -7.01 -11.03 10.87
CA GLU A 66 -7.69 -10.60 12.09
C GLU A 66 -7.05 -11.17 13.35
N ALA A 67 -6.93 -12.51 13.40
CA ALA A 67 -6.39 -13.21 14.56
C ALA A 67 -4.92 -12.87 14.81
N VAL A 68 -4.13 -12.70 13.75
CA VAL A 68 -2.71 -12.32 13.83
C VAL A 68 -2.56 -10.87 14.30
N ALA A 69 -3.32 -9.92 13.75
CA ALA A 69 -3.28 -8.53 14.21
C ALA A 69 -3.66 -8.41 15.70
N ALA A 70 -4.66 -9.16 16.14
CA ALA A 70 -5.04 -9.23 17.56
C ALA A 70 -3.91 -9.81 18.43
N ALA A 71 -3.27 -10.89 18.00
CA ALA A 71 -2.13 -11.51 18.70
C ALA A 71 -0.90 -10.58 18.76
N CYS A 72 -0.72 -9.70 17.77
CA CYS A 72 0.29 -8.64 17.75
C CYS A 72 -0.07 -7.42 18.62
N ASN A 73 -1.11 -7.52 19.46
CA ASN A 73 -1.62 -6.41 20.27
C ASN A 73 -2.02 -5.17 19.43
N SER A 74 -2.51 -5.40 18.23
CA SER A 74 -2.89 -4.38 17.24
C SER A 74 -4.24 -4.72 16.58
N PRO A 75 -5.33 -4.95 17.35
CA PRO A 75 -6.62 -5.35 16.79
C PRO A 75 -7.22 -4.30 15.83
N GLN A 76 -6.83 -3.03 15.98
CA GLN A 76 -7.23 -1.94 15.07
C GLN A 76 -6.58 -2.05 13.68
N SER A 77 -5.53 -2.85 13.52
CA SER A 77 -4.81 -3.03 12.27
C SER A 77 -5.36 -4.16 11.39
N GLN A 78 -6.45 -4.81 11.77
CA GLN A 78 -7.01 -5.97 11.05
C GLN A 78 -7.28 -5.64 9.58
N LYS A 79 -7.95 -4.50 9.34
CA LYS A 79 -8.31 -4.05 7.98
C LYS A 79 -7.05 -3.75 7.15
N SER A 80 -6.14 -2.93 7.65
CA SER A 80 -4.92 -2.54 6.93
C SER A 80 -3.97 -3.71 6.69
N PHE A 81 -3.93 -4.68 7.60
CA PHE A 81 -3.15 -5.91 7.40
C PHE A 81 -3.76 -6.79 6.30
N ALA A 82 -5.09 -6.96 6.30
CA ALA A 82 -5.79 -7.67 5.23
C ALA A 82 -5.63 -6.98 3.88
N GLU A 83 -5.70 -5.63 3.84
CA GLU A 83 -5.43 -4.82 2.65
C GLU A 83 -4.02 -5.04 2.10
N ALA A 84 -3.02 -4.99 2.98
CA ALA A 84 -1.63 -5.19 2.59
C ALA A 84 -1.40 -6.59 1.99
N ILE A 85 -1.93 -7.65 2.63
CA ILE A 85 -1.87 -9.01 2.11
C ILE A 85 -2.57 -9.09 0.75
N GLY A 86 -3.80 -8.61 0.64
CA GLY A 86 -4.58 -8.64 -0.59
C GLY A 86 -3.90 -7.90 -1.74
N PHE A 87 -3.29 -6.74 -1.47
CA PHE A 87 -2.55 -5.97 -2.48
C PHE A 87 -1.30 -6.73 -2.96
N ILE A 88 -0.53 -7.33 -2.05
CA ILE A 88 0.65 -8.14 -2.40
C ILE A 88 0.22 -9.35 -3.24
N GLN A 89 -0.89 -10.02 -2.88
CA GLN A 89 -1.44 -11.16 -3.63
C GLN A 89 -1.88 -10.77 -5.04
N LEU A 90 -2.55 -9.62 -5.20
CA LEU A 90 -2.97 -9.12 -6.51
C LEU A 90 -1.77 -8.79 -7.40
N ARG A 91 -0.74 -8.16 -6.84
CA ARG A 91 0.50 -7.88 -7.57
C ARG A 91 1.24 -9.14 -7.96
N ASN A 92 1.28 -10.15 -7.09
CA ASN A 92 1.85 -11.45 -7.39
C ASN A 92 1.14 -12.12 -8.58
N ALA A 93 -0.19 -12.19 -8.56
CA ALA A 93 -0.96 -12.78 -9.65
C ALA A 93 -0.82 -12.02 -10.98
N ARG A 94 -0.59 -10.71 -10.92
CA ARG A 94 -0.45 -9.87 -12.11
C ARG A 94 0.79 -10.19 -12.95
N VAL A 95 1.82 -10.80 -12.36
CA VAL A 95 3.04 -11.20 -13.09
C VAL A 95 2.74 -12.23 -14.18
N ASP A 96 1.85 -13.19 -13.92
CA ASP A 96 1.38 -14.16 -14.92
C ASP A 96 0.80 -13.51 -16.19
N ILE A 97 0.32 -12.29 -16.05
CA ILE A 97 -0.37 -11.57 -17.10
C ILE A 97 0.58 -10.64 -17.84
N LEU A 98 1.31 -9.82 -17.10
CA LEU A 98 2.17 -8.79 -17.67
C LEU A 98 3.47 -9.37 -18.26
N HIS A 99 3.96 -10.46 -17.67
CA HIS A 99 5.24 -11.08 -17.97
C HIS A 99 5.11 -12.52 -18.45
N LEU A 100 3.93 -12.92 -18.95
CA LEU A 100 3.60 -14.28 -19.39
C LEU A 100 4.66 -14.91 -20.28
N LEU A 101 5.33 -14.13 -21.12
CA LEU A 101 6.34 -14.62 -22.08
C LEU A 101 7.78 -14.35 -21.66
N ASP A 102 7.97 -13.69 -20.54
CA ASP A 102 9.27 -13.26 -20.01
C ASP A 102 9.84 -14.37 -19.11
N ALA A 103 10.60 -15.27 -19.69
CA ALA A 103 11.10 -16.49 -19.04
C ALA A 103 11.81 -16.25 -17.70
N GLU A 104 12.40 -15.07 -17.51
CA GLU A 104 13.09 -14.66 -16.28
C GLU A 104 12.14 -14.44 -15.10
N TYR A 105 10.91 -14.02 -15.35
CA TYR A 105 9.92 -13.84 -14.27
C TYR A 105 9.38 -15.17 -13.76
N HIS A 106 9.48 -16.23 -14.56
CA HIS A 106 8.96 -17.57 -14.25
C HIS A 106 10.06 -18.64 -14.05
N PHE A 107 11.32 -18.27 -14.12
CA PHE A 107 12.45 -19.22 -14.14
C PHE A 107 12.38 -20.26 -15.27
N ASP A 108 11.62 -19.98 -16.32
CA ASP A 108 11.52 -20.84 -17.48
C ASP A 108 12.76 -20.80 -18.35
N SER A 109 12.91 -21.81 -19.21
CA SER A 109 13.96 -21.86 -20.24
C SER A 109 15.38 -21.72 -19.68
N GLU A 110 15.59 -22.18 -18.44
CA GLU A 110 16.86 -22.10 -17.69
C GLU A 110 17.36 -20.67 -17.46
N SER A 111 16.44 -19.69 -17.37
CA SER A 111 16.74 -18.27 -17.13
C SER A 111 17.17 -17.95 -15.69
N PHE A 112 17.92 -18.84 -15.04
CA PHE A 112 18.24 -18.77 -13.60
C PHE A 112 18.96 -17.49 -13.18
N ALA A 113 19.91 -17.02 -13.97
CA ALA A 113 20.68 -15.81 -13.64
C ALA A 113 19.82 -14.55 -13.75
N LEU A 114 18.96 -14.47 -14.78
CA LEU A 114 18.05 -13.35 -14.99
C LEU A 114 16.92 -13.38 -13.95
N GLY A 115 16.32 -14.56 -13.67
CA GLY A 115 15.29 -14.69 -12.64
C GLY A 115 15.79 -14.31 -11.25
N ARG A 116 17.03 -14.72 -10.88
CA ARG A 116 17.65 -14.22 -9.65
C ARG A 116 17.83 -12.70 -9.67
N LYS A 117 18.20 -12.13 -10.83
CA LYS A 117 18.36 -10.67 -10.96
C LYS A 117 17.02 -9.95 -10.72
N VAL A 118 15.91 -10.46 -11.26
CA VAL A 118 14.55 -9.93 -10.97
C VAL A 118 14.30 -9.89 -9.45
N ILE A 119 14.55 -11.00 -8.76
CA ILE A 119 14.34 -11.09 -7.32
C ILE A 119 15.26 -10.12 -6.55
N THR A 120 16.58 -10.13 -6.84
CA THR A 120 17.56 -9.36 -6.07
C THR A 120 17.45 -7.86 -6.29
N ASP A 121 17.17 -7.41 -7.50
CA ASP A 121 16.96 -5.99 -7.80
C ASP A 121 15.63 -5.49 -7.21
N GLY A 122 14.56 -6.30 -7.33
CA GLY A 122 13.30 -6.00 -6.69
C GLY A 122 13.41 -5.98 -5.16
N LEU A 123 14.21 -6.86 -4.55
CA LEU A 123 14.47 -6.87 -3.10
C LEU A 123 15.15 -5.57 -2.64
N LYS A 124 16.10 -5.04 -3.43
CA LYS A 124 16.71 -3.72 -3.16
C LYS A 124 15.65 -2.61 -3.21
N ALA A 125 14.78 -2.63 -4.23
CA ALA A 125 13.70 -1.66 -4.36
C ALA A 125 12.71 -1.70 -3.19
N VAL A 126 12.32 -2.89 -2.73
CA VAL A 126 11.47 -3.09 -1.55
C VAL A 126 12.10 -2.48 -0.31
N LYS A 127 13.35 -2.84 -0.01
CA LYS A 127 14.09 -2.32 1.17
C LYS A 127 14.22 -0.80 1.12
N ALA A 128 14.59 -0.24 -0.04
CA ALA A 128 14.73 1.19 -0.22
C ALA A 128 13.40 1.94 -0.02
N SER A 129 12.31 1.41 -0.58
CA SER A 129 10.98 2.01 -0.44
C SER A 129 10.50 2.00 1.01
N ILE A 130 10.72 0.90 1.76
CA ILE A 130 10.35 0.83 3.19
C ILE A 130 11.11 1.87 4.02
N LYS A 131 12.41 2.05 3.79
CA LYS A 131 13.23 3.06 4.50
C LYS A 131 12.72 4.49 4.29
N ARG A 132 11.99 4.75 3.21
CA ARG A 132 11.35 6.04 2.92
C ARG A 132 9.87 6.09 3.26
N ASN A 133 9.37 5.08 3.97
CA ASN A 133 7.95 4.91 4.30
C ASN A 133 7.04 4.83 3.05
N ASN A 134 7.58 4.45 1.89
CA ASN A 134 6.83 4.22 0.66
C ASN A 134 6.32 2.78 0.64
N PHE A 135 5.45 2.47 1.60
CA PHE A 135 5.01 1.10 1.85
C PHE A 135 4.21 0.49 0.69
N GLU A 136 3.51 1.31 -0.08
CA GLU A 136 2.71 0.86 -1.21
C GLU A 136 3.57 0.39 -2.38
N ALA A 137 4.57 1.19 -2.76
CA ALA A 137 5.58 0.80 -3.74
C ALA A 137 6.33 -0.48 -3.29
N ALA A 138 6.64 -0.56 -1.99
CA ALA A 138 7.27 -1.75 -1.41
C ALA A 138 6.38 -3.01 -1.52
N ARG A 139 5.09 -2.91 -1.20
CA ARG A 139 4.11 -4.00 -1.31
C ARG A 139 3.94 -4.47 -2.76
N GLY A 140 3.83 -3.50 -3.69
CA GLY A 140 3.70 -3.81 -5.12
C GLY A 140 4.89 -4.61 -5.64
N LYS A 141 6.11 -4.08 -5.43
CA LYS A 141 7.33 -4.76 -5.85
C LYS A 141 7.56 -6.08 -5.11
N LEU A 142 7.18 -6.17 -3.83
CA LEU A 142 7.22 -7.43 -3.07
C LEU A 142 6.34 -8.50 -3.74
N GLY A 143 5.10 -8.16 -4.13
CA GLY A 143 4.22 -9.07 -4.85
C GLY A 143 4.86 -9.61 -6.12
N ASP A 144 5.43 -8.71 -6.94
CA ASP A 144 6.08 -9.08 -8.21
C ASP A 144 7.23 -10.09 -8.00
N ILE A 145 8.16 -9.81 -7.07
CA ILE A 145 9.31 -10.71 -6.85
C ILE A 145 8.95 -12.02 -6.15
N LEU A 146 7.85 -12.03 -5.36
CA LEU A 146 7.38 -13.27 -4.73
C LEU A 146 6.86 -14.26 -5.77
N HIS A 147 6.24 -13.80 -6.85
CA HIS A 147 5.84 -14.63 -7.95
C HIS A 147 7.05 -15.41 -8.51
N SER A 148 8.05 -14.68 -8.97
CA SER A 148 9.28 -15.29 -9.53
C SER A 148 9.96 -16.24 -8.53
N LEU A 149 10.04 -15.86 -7.25
CA LEU A 149 10.63 -16.72 -6.22
C LEU A 149 9.86 -18.03 -6.05
N GLN A 150 8.54 -18.00 -6.12
CA GLN A 150 7.65 -19.16 -5.96
C GLN A 150 7.74 -20.08 -7.18
N ASP A 151 7.77 -19.51 -8.38
CA ASP A 151 7.88 -20.26 -9.65
C ASP A 151 9.17 -21.04 -9.79
N PHE A 152 10.26 -20.59 -9.20
CA PHE A 152 11.50 -21.39 -9.16
C PHE A 152 11.24 -22.81 -8.65
N TYR A 153 10.36 -23.00 -7.64
CA TYR A 153 10.08 -24.32 -7.06
C TYR A 153 9.09 -25.12 -7.88
N SER A 154 8.25 -24.45 -8.65
CA SER A 154 7.31 -25.12 -9.56
C SER A 154 7.96 -25.52 -10.89
N HIS A 155 8.78 -24.66 -11.46
CA HIS A 155 9.29 -24.84 -12.84
C HIS A 155 10.70 -25.44 -12.92
N SER A 156 11.49 -25.41 -11.84
CA SER A 156 12.81 -26.07 -11.81
C SER A 156 12.73 -27.48 -11.19
N ASN A 157 13.78 -28.26 -11.39
CA ASN A 157 13.92 -29.59 -10.78
C ASN A 157 14.46 -29.54 -9.33
N TRP A 158 14.35 -28.42 -8.61
CA TRP A 158 14.88 -28.29 -7.25
C TRP A 158 14.36 -29.36 -6.28
N VAL A 159 13.08 -29.68 -6.38
CA VAL A 159 12.40 -30.70 -5.55
C VAL A 159 12.87 -32.09 -5.91
N GLU A 160 12.97 -32.39 -7.20
CA GLU A 160 13.42 -33.66 -7.75
C GLU A 160 14.88 -33.95 -7.40
N LEU A 161 15.69 -32.94 -7.20
CA LEU A 161 17.07 -33.09 -6.69
C LEU A 161 17.11 -33.53 -5.22
N GLY A 162 15.94 -33.71 -4.57
CA GLY A 162 15.80 -34.15 -3.19
C GLY A 162 16.05 -33.06 -2.16
N ASN A 163 16.04 -31.79 -2.58
CA ASN A 163 16.21 -30.67 -1.65
C ASN A 163 14.96 -30.52 -0.76
N LYS A 164 15.19 -30.38 0.55
CA LYS A 164 14.13 -30.21 1.55
C LYS A 164 14.08 -28.79 2.14
N PHE A 165 14.99 -27.91 1.73
CA PHE A 165 15.08 -26.53 2.17
C PHE A 165 15.08 -25.58 0.97
N PRO A 166 14.62 -24.33 1.16
CA PRO A 166 14.72 -23.31 0.13
C PRO A 166 16.15 -23.07 -0.33
N ASN A 167 16.32 -22.59 -1.55
CA ASN A 167 17.62 -22.14 -2.05
C ASN A 167 17.93 -20.72 -1.57
N PRO A 168 18.80 -20.51 -0.56
CA PRO A 168 19.07 -19.20 -0.01
C PRO A 168 19.81 -18.26 -0.98
N ASN A 169 20.36 -18.81 -2.07
CA ASN A 169 21.14 -18.06 -3.03
C ASN A 169 20.28 -17.32 -4.07
N LEU A 170 18.97 -17.57 -4.08
CA LEU A 170 18.04 -16.82 -4.95
C LEU A 170 17.87 -15.35 -4.52
N ILE A 171 18.06 -15.06 -3.24
CA ILE A 171 17.94 -13.72 -2.68
C ILE A 171 19.29 -13.02 -2.49
N ARG A 172 20.39 -13.58 -3.02
CA ARG A 172 21.76 -13.07 -2.90
C ARG A 172 22.39 -12.88 -4.27
N THR A 173 23.22 -11.87 -4.42
CA THR A 173 23.90 -11.53 -5.69
C THR A 173 25.29 -12.15 -5.82
N ASP A 174 25.94 -12.47 -4.72
CA ASP A 174 27.35 -12.85 -4.60
C ASP A 174 27.59 -14.35 -4.50
N THR A 175 26.54 -15.16 -4.62
CA THR A 175 26.58 -16.61 -4.44
C THR A 175 26.17 -17.36 -5.70
N ASN A 176 26.56 -18.65 -5.79
CA ASN A 176 26.14 -19.51 -6.87
C ASN A 176 24.76 -20.15 -6.59
N ILE A 177 23.83 -20.09 -7.53
CA ILE A 177 22.47 -20.68 -7.39
C ILE A 177 22.53 -22.21 -7.30
N GLY A 178 23.48 -22.82 -7.97
CA GLY A 178 23.64 -24.27 -8.06
C GLY A 178 24.46 -24.67 -9.30
N ASN A 179 24.56 -25.97 -9.55
CA ASN A 179 25.20 -26.50 -10.73
C ASN A 179 24.20 -26.43 -11.90
N LEU A 180 24.27 -25.37 -12.70
CA LEU A 180 23.32 -25.13 -13.79
C LEU A 180 23.61 -26.03 -14.99
N ALA A 181 22.54 -26.48 -15.64
CA ALA A 181 22.63 -27.24 -16.88
C ALA A 181 23.25 -26.38 -18.01
N ASP A 182 24.27 -26.88 -18.66
CA ASP A 182 24.77 -26.28 -19.90
C ASP A 182 23.69 -26.34 -20.99
N GLN A 183 23.67 -25.37 -21.92
CA GLN A 183 22.68 -25.31 -23.00
C GLN A 183 22.68 -26.56 -23.88
N SER A 184 23.83 -27.21 -24.10
CA SER A 184 24.00 -28.44 -24.89
C SER A 184 23.67 -29.72 -24.10
N ARG A 185 23.61 -29.65 -22.75
CA ARG A 185 23.34 -30.79 -21.88
C ARG A 185 21.86 -31.20 -21.97
N ALA A 186 21.61 -32.43 -22.40
CA ALA A 186 20.25 -32.99 -22.27
C ALA A 186 19.87 -33.17 -20.79
N THR A 187 18.64 -32.82 -20.46
CA THR A 187 18.13 -32.85 -19.09
C THR A 187 16.86 -33.70 -18.92
N CYS A 188 16.13 -33.94 -20.03
CA CYS A 188 14.92 -34.75 -20.02
C CYS A 188 14.88 -35.81 -21.12
N ARG A 189 14.05 -36.81 -20.93
CA ARG A 189 13.56 -37.82 -21.87
C ARG A 189 12.03 -37.71 -21.99
N ASN A 190 11.47 -38.41 -23.00
CA ASN A 190 10.00 -38.45 -23.15
C ASN A 190 9.32 -39.02 -21.90
N CYS A 191 8.17 -38.45 -21.55
CA CYS A 191 7.24 -39.08 -20.62
C CYS A 191 6.72 -40.41 -21.20
N ASN A 192 6.27 -41.30 -20.35
CA ASN A 192 5.62 -42.54 -20.75
C ASN A 192 4.09 -42.32 -20.84
N GLY A 193 3.63 -41.84 -22.00
CA GLY A 193 2.27 -41.31 -22.14
C GLY A 193 2.08 -40.07 -21.23
N ASP A 194 1.08 -40.14 -20.36
CA ASP A 194 0.79 -39.06 -19.39
C ASP A 194 1.67 -39.14 -18.12
N ASP A 195 2.42 -40.20 -17.92
CA ASP A 195 3.32 -40.39 -16.77
C ASP A 195 4.69 -39.76 -17.04
N CYS A 196 4.94 -38.63 -16.37
CA CYS A 196 6.19 -37.89 -16.40
C CYS A 196 7.08 -38.10 -15.17
N THR A 197 6.75 -39.01 -14.24
CA THR A 197 7.46 -39.18 -12.96
C THR A 197 8.96 -39.39 -13.06
N ASN A 198 9.43 -39.96 -14.18
CA ASN A 198 10.83 -40.27 -14.45
C ASN A 198 11.40 -39.64 -15.73
N ASN A 199 10.85 -38.51 -16.18
CA ASN A 199 11.30 -37.89 -17.43
C ASN A 199 12.59 -37.07 -17.27
N ILE A 200 13.00 -36.67 -16.08
CA ILE A 200 14.33 -36.08 -15.83
C ILE A 200 15.38 -37.18 -15.87
N LEU A 201 16.51 -36.93 -16.54
CA LEU A 201 17.58 -37.91 -16.68
C LEU A 201 18.24 -38.21 -15.34
N GLU A 202 18.59 -39.48 -15.12
CA GLU A 202 19.16 -39.94 -13.85
C GLU A 202 20.52 -39.30 -13.53
N ASP A 203 21.35 -39.08 -14.53
CA ASP A 203 22.65 -38.41 -14.40
C ASP A 203 22.47 -36.92 -13.98
N VAL A 204 21.42 -36.22 -14.45
CA VAL A 204 21.05 -34.88 -14.02
C VAL A 204 20.73 -34.85 -12.51
N ILE A 205 20.01 -35.87 -12.03
CA ILE A 205 19.67 -36.01 -10.60
C ILE A 205 20.92 -36.36 -9.77
N GLN A 206 21.74 -37.31 -10.26
CA GLN A 206 22.95 -37.77 -9.57
C GLN A 206 24.01 -36.68 -9.47
N GLU A 207 24.23 -35.92 -10.54
CA GLU A 207 25.20 -34.84 -10.61
C GLU A 207 24.67 -33.53 -9.97
N LYS A 208 23.45 -33.55 -9.46
CA LYS A 208 22.76 -32.36 -8.86
C LYS A 208 22.72 -31.17 -9.84
N ILE A 209 22.44 -31.44 -11.09
CA ILE A 209 22.32 -30.40 -12.12
C ILE A 209 20.95 -29.76 -12.01
N LEU A 210 20.95 -28.44 -11.89
CA LEU A 210 19.73 -27.62 -11.87
C LEU A 210 19.29 -27.28 -13.28
N THR A 211 18.05 -27.60 -13.64
CA THR A 211 17.38 -27.31 -14.91
C THR A 211 15.98 -26.83 -14.70
N SER A 212 15.40 -26.13 -15.67
CA SER A 212 13.98 -25.73 -15.65
C SER A 212 13.30 -26.03 -16.98
N GLY A 213 11.97 -26.01 -17.00
CA GLY A 213 11.17 -26.25 -18.15
C GLY A 213 11.26 -25.16 -19.20
N TYR A 214 11.25 -25.51 -20.47
CA TYR A 214 11.10 -24.56 -21.57
C TYR A 214 9.62 -24.33 -21.85
N PHE A 215 9.21 -23.08 -22.02
CA PHE A 215 7.82 -22.69 -22.30
C PHE A 215 7.71 -21.83 -23.57
N LYS A 216 6.74 -22.15 -24.45
CA LYS A 216 6.37 -21.31 -25.60
C LYS A 216 4.90 -21.50 -25.99
N LEU A 217 4.19 -20.42 -26.23
CA LEU A 217 2.80 -20.44 -26.67
C LEU A 217 2.61 -20.76 -28.15
N THR A 218 3.49 -20.30 -29.03
CA THR A 218 3.26 -20.29 -30.50
C THR A 218 4.13 -21.21 -31.32
N SER A 219 5.29 -21.61 -30.84
CA SER A 219 6.21 -22.47 -31.55
C SER A 219 6.81 -23.51 -30.63
N GLY A 220 6.78 -24.79 -31.03
CA GLY A 220 7.21 -25.90 -30.19
C GLY A 220 8.74 -26.13 -30.11
N SER A 221 9.61 -25.25 -30.62
CA SER A 221 11.04 -25.46 -30.58
C SER A 221 11.67 -25.14 -29.25
N LYS A 222 12.39 -26.09 -28.68
CA LYS A 222 13.31 -25.96 -27.55
C LYS A 222 14.66 -26.62 -27.89
N PRO A 223 15.75 -26.35 -27.15
CA PRO A 223 17.01 -27.05 -27.36
C PRO A 223 16.83 -28.56 -27.19
N LYS A 224 17.59 -29.34 -28.02
CA LYS A 224 17.47 -30.78 -28.02
C LYS A 224 17.78 -31.41 -26.67
N GLY A 225 16.88 -32.26 -26.18
CA GLY A 225 17.03 -32.96 -24.91
C GLY A 225 16.68 -32.14 -23.66
N LYS A 226 16.22 -30.91 -23.80
CA LYS A 226 15.80 -30.08 -22.68
C LYS A 226 14.38 -30.38 -22.21
N CYS A 227 14.12 -30.22 -20.91
CA CYS A 227 12.80 -30.34 -20.34
C CYS A 227 11.85 -29.28 -20.90
N SER A 228 10.56 -29.59 -20.99
CA SER A 228 9.52 -28.60 -21.21
C SER A 228 8.89 -28.24 -19.87
N HIS A 229 8.28 -27.06 -19.80
CA HIS A 229 7.41 -26.68 -18.72
C HIS A 229 6.24 -27.67 -18.61
N GLY A 230 5.50 -27.83 -19.66
CA GLY A 230 4.33 -28.70 -19.75
C GLY A 230 3.03 -27.93 -19.63
N GLY A 231 1.95 -28.70 -19.61
CA GLY A 231 0.61 -28.10 -19.56
C GLY A 231 0.03 -27.88 -20.98
N PRO A 232 -1.26 -27.50 -21.07
CA PRO A 232 -2.01 -27.50 -22.34
C PRO A 232 -1.55 -26.40 -23.31
N PHE A 233 -0.98 -25.32 -22.83
CA PHE A 233 -0.55 -24.14 -23.61
C PHE A 233 0.91 -24.22 -24.05
N ASP A 234 1.73 -25.01 -23.37
CA ASP A 234 3.14 -25.17 -23.72
C ASP A 234 3.31 -26.00 -24.99
N GLN A 235 3.62 -25.34 -26.10
CA GLN A 235 3.86 -26.01 -27.37
C GLN A 235 5.18 -26.80 -27.37
N THR A 236 6.13 -26.46 -26.47
CA THR A 236 7.38 -27.21 -26.37
C THR A 236 7.16 -28.62 -25.81
N SER A 237 6.14 -28.83 -25.00
CA SER A 237 5.81 -30.13 -24.41
C SER A 237 5.36 -31.19 -25.43
N LYS A 238 5.00 -30.75 -26.64
CA LYS A 238 4.60 -31.60 -27.78
C LYS A 238 5.77 -31.99 -28.66
N THR A 239 6.96 -31.47 -28.39
CA THR A 239 8.20 -31.80 -29.11
C THR A 239 9.15 -32.61 -28.24
N GLU A 240 10.00 -33.45 -28.82
CA GLU A 240 10.95 -34.29 -28.07
C GLU A 240 11.98 -33.48 -27.29
N PRO A 241 12.14 -33.75 -26.00
CA PRO A 241 11.43 -34.74 -25.17
C PRO A 241 9.98 -34.28 -24.87
N ILE A 242 9.02 -35.20 -25.09
CA ILE A 242 7.59 -34.93 -24.87
C ILE A 242 7.25 -34.95 -23.36
N GLY A 243 6.38 -34.06 -22.93
CA GLY A 243 5.94 -33.94 -21.55
C GLY A 243 6.46 -32.68 -20.88
N GLY A 244 6.37 -32.58 -19.54
CA GLY A 244 6.79 -31.43 -18.79
C GLY A 244 7.28 -31.76 -17.39
N ILE A 245 7.70 -30.71 -16.62
CA ILE A 245 8.20 -30.88 -15.26
C ILE A 245 7.51 -29.90 -14.26
N ASN A 246 6.51 -29.13 -14.70
CA ASN A 246 5.85 -28.16 -13.82
C ASN A 246 5.06 -28.85 -12.72
N LYS A 247 4.94 -28.14 -11.59
CA LYS A 247 4.27 -28.56 -10.35
C LYS A 247 3.16 -27.60 -9.93
N ASP A 248 2.61 -26.82 -10.87
CA ASP A 248 1.67 -25.73 -10.62
C ASP A 248 0.39 -26.19 -9.93
N LYS A 249 0.01 -27.43 -10.17
CA LYS A 249 -1.19 -28.06 -9.59
C LYS A 249 -1.03 -29.57 -9.45
N PRO A 250 -1.85 -30.25 -8.63
CA PRO A 250 -1.80 -31.69 -8.46
C PRO A 250 -1.95 -32.49 -9.75
N THR A 251 -2.59 -31.92 -10.78
CA THR A 251 -2.81 -32.55 -12.09
C THR A 251 -1.77 -32.18 -13.15
N ALA A 252 -0.74 -31.39 -12.78
CA ALA A 252 0.36 -31.04 -13.66
C ALA A 252 1.28 -32.24 -13.93
N ASN A 253 2.21 -32.11 -14.88
CA ASN A 253 3.10 -33.20 -15.24
C ASN A 253 3.91 -33.78 -14.08
N HIS A 254 4.40 -32.92 -13.17
CA HIS A 254 5.02 -33.29 -11.91
C HIS A 254 4.12 -32.96 -10.71
N GLY A 255 2.81 -32.95 -10.88
CA GLY A 255 1.83 -32.59 -9.87
C GLY A 255 1.87 -33.42 -8.59
N PHE A 256 2.46 -34.63 -8.64
CA PHE A 256 2.72 -35.46 -7.45
C PHE A 256 3.69 -34.80 -6.46
N LEU A 257 4.50 -33.82 -6.89
CA LEU A 257 5.39 -32.98 -6.07
C LEU A 257 4.82 -31.61 -5.76
N HIS A 258 3.58 -31.30 -6.16
CA HIS A 258 2.96 -29.99 -6.00
C HIS A 258 3.02 -29.49 -4.53
N THR A 259 2.65 -30.35 -3.57
CA THR A 259 2.66 -30.00 -2.15
C THR A 259 4.07 -29.73 -1.64
N ASP A 260 5.06 -30.51 -2.05
CA ASP A 260 6.47 -30.30 -1.66
C ASP A 260 7.02 -28.99 -2.24
N ALA A 261 6.72 -28.71 -3.52
CA ALA A 261 7.09 -27.45 -4.18
C ALA A 261 6.45 -26.23 -3.48
N ALA A 262 5.15 -26.28 -3.16
CA ALA A 262 4.43 -25.23 -2.48
C ALA A 262 4.95 -24.98 -1.06
N ASN A 263 5.30 -26.03 -0.32
CA ASN A 263 5.90 -25.89 1.01
C ASN A 263 7.28 -25.21 0.94
N LEU A 264 8.11 -25.57 -0.03
CA LEU A 264 9.40 -24.92 -0.27
C LEU A 264 9.24 -23.46 -0.70
N ALA A 265 8.29 -23.17 -1.58
CA ALA A 265 7.94 -21.81 -1.99
C ALA A 265 7.48 -20.96 -0.80
N THR A 266 6.64 -21.52 0.10
CA THR A 266 6.21 -20.83 1.34
C THR A 266 7.39 -20.55 2.27
N ALA A 267 8.29 -21.52 2.43
CA ALA A 267 9.49 -21.35 3.26
C ALA A 267 10.47 -20.33 2.65
N ALA A 268 10.64 -20.32 1.32
CA ALA A 268 11.45 -19.33 0.60
C ALA A 268 10.87 -17.92 0.73
N THR A 269 9.56 -17.78 0.60
CA THR A 269 8.84 -16.52 0.81
C THR A 269 9.07 -16.02 2.24
N SER A 270 8.95 -16.89 3.25
CA SER A 270 9.23 -16.52 4.64
C SER A 270 10.70 -16.11 4.85
N GLN A 271 11.65 -16.77 4.18
CA GLN A 271 13.08 -16.41 4.24
C GLN A 271 13.34 -15.02 3.63
N LEU A 272 12.71 -14.71 2.50
CA LEU A 272 12.82 -13.38 1.88
C LEU A 272 12.21 -12.29 2.77
N LEU A 273 11.05 -12.54 3.38
CA LEU A 273 10.43 -11.62 4.33
C LEU A 273 11.33 -11.35 5.55
N GLU A 274 11.99 -12.39 6.05
CA GLU A 274 12.93 -12.27 7.17
C GLU A 274 14.21 -11.51 6.79
N ASP A 275 14.68 -11.66 5.54
CA ASP A 275 15.82 -10.88 5.02
C ASP A 275 15.46 -9.38 4.91
N ILE A 276 14.23 -9.07 4.47
CA ILE A 276 13.72 -7.69 4.49
C ILE A 276 13.69 -7.18 5.92
N ARG A 277 13.02 -7.92 6.85
CA ARG A 277 12.89 -7.53 8.25
C ARG A 277 14.22 -7.23 8.91
N SER A 278 15.20 -8.11 8.68
CA SER A 278 16.55 -7.96 9.23
C SER A 278 17.27 -6.71 8.74
N ALA A 279 17.02 -6.29 7.49
CA ALA A 279 17.66 -5.12 6.88
C ALA A 279 17.01 -3.78 7.25
N ILE A 280 15.71 -3.77 7.61
CA ILE A 280 14.96 -2.53 7.83
C ILE A 280 14.46 -2.36 9.26
N GLY A 281 14.52 -3.42 10.08
CA GLY A 281 14.01 -3.46 11.45
C GLY A 281 12.54 -3.87 11.56
N ASP A 282 12.15 -4.24 12.76
CA ASP A 282 10.84 -4.85 13.08
C ASP A 282 9.67 -3.89 12.84
N ARG A 283 9.81 -2.64 13.30
CA ARG A 283 8.71 -1.65 13.22
C ARG A 283 8.39 -1.25 11.78
N PRO A 284 9.34 -0.85 10.93
CA PRO A 284 9.05 -0.55 9.52
C PRO A 284 8.51 -1.76 8.75
N PHE A 285 8.99 -2.97 9.08
CA PHE A 285 8.48 -4.21 8.48
C PHE A 285 6.99 -4.42 8.81
N LEU A 286 6.60 -4.29 10.09
CA LEU A 286 5.19 -4.39 10.50
C LEU A 286 4.33 -3.30 9.86
N GLN A 287 4.82 -2.06 9.79
CA GLN A 287 4.11 -0.95 9.13
C GLN A 287 3.92 -1.21 7.63
N MET A 288 4.92 -1.75 6.95
CA MET A 288 4.80 -2.19 5.55
C MET A 288 3.69 -3.24 5.41
N LEU A 289 3.52 -4.13 6.36
CA LEU A 289 2.41 -5.09 6.39
C LEU A 289 1.09 -4.51 6.93
N GLY A 290 1.03 -3.22 7.26
CA GLY A 290 -0.17 -2.57 7.76
C GLY A 290 -0.48 -2.83 9.24
N ILE A 291 0.49 -3.35 10.01
CA ILE A 291 0.36 -3.53 11.47
C ILE A 291 1.05 -2.37 12.18
N THR A 292 0.29 -1.65 13.01
CA THR A 292 0.76 -0.51 13.80
C THR A 292 0.31 -0.65 15.25
N ARG A 293 1.08 -0.12 16.20
CA ARG A 293 0.69 -0.13 17.64
C ARG A 293 -0.43 0.87 17.95
N GLY A 294 -0.57 1.93 17.15
CA GLY A 294 -1.62 2.93 17.24
C GLY A 294 -2.71 2.73 16.20
N SER A 295 -3.39 3.82 15.84
CA SER A 295 -4.31 3.84 14.71
C SER A 295 -3.54 3.60 13.39
N ASN A 296 -4.14 2.88 12.47
CA ASN A 296 -3.64 2.76 11.09
C ASN A 296 -3.96 4.01 10.23
N LYS A 297 -4.60 5.01 10.81
CA LYS A 297 -4.93 6.25 10.10
C LYS A 297 -3.71 7.14 9.93
N VAL A 298 -3.69 7.82 8.79
CA VAL A 298 -2.71 8.85 8.45
C VAL A 298 -3.32 10.21 8.76
N LEU A 299 -2.55 11.09 9.35
CA LEU A 299 -2.93 12.48 9.49
C LEU A 299 -2.18 13.31 8.45
N CYS A 300 -2.89 13.73 7.42
CA CYS A 300 -2.32 14.45 6.28
C CYS A 300 -2.91 15.86 6.19
N PHE A 301 -2.04 16.87 6.22
CA PHE A 301 -2.38 18.27 6.05
C PHE A 301 -1.76 18.84 4.78
N VAL A 302 -2.56 19.59 4.04
CA VAL A 302 -2.12 20.41 2.89
C VAL A 302 -2.46 21.86 3.24
N ILE A 303 -1.45 22.68 3.42
CA ILE A 303 -1.62 24.02 4.03
C ILE A 303 -1.10 25.08 3.07
N ASP A 304 -1.97 26.04 2.77
CA ASP A 304 -1.64 27.28 2.12
C ASP A 304 -0.75 28.12 3.07
N THR A 305 0.39 28.56 2.58
CA THR A 305 1.36 29.37 3.35
C THR A 305 1.55 30.79 2.80
N THR A 306 0.62 31.25 1.98
CA THR A 306 0.62 32.62 1.47
C THR A 306 0.36 33.61 2.60
N LYS A 307 0.69 34.87 2.36
CA LYS A 307 0.61 35.93 3.37
C LYS A 307 -0.82 36.18 3.86
N SER A 308 -1.84 35.95 3.04
CA SER A 308 -3.25 36.09 3.38
C SER A 308 -3.67 35.12 4.48
N MET A 309 -2.98 33.97 4.57
CA MET A 309 -3.19 32.91 5.57
C MET A 309 -2.55 33.20 6.94
N SER A 310 -1.98 34.39 7.18
CA SER A 310 -1.25 34.68 8.44
C SER A 310 -2.04 34.35 9.70
N ASP A 311 -3.30 34.76 9.76
CA ASP A 311 -4.18 34.53 10.91
C ASP A 311 -4.69 33.07 10.94
N ASP A 312 -4.90 32.46 9.76
CA ASP A 312 -5.32 31.07 9.62
C ASP A 312 -4.24 30.10 10.08
N ILE A 313 -2.97 30.36 9.72
CA ILE A 313 -1.83 29.49 10.08
C ILE A 313 -1.69 29.38 11.60
N ASP A 314 -1.85 30.44 12.35
CA ASP A 314 -1.77 30.39 13.83
C ASP A 314 -2.92 29.54 14.40
N THR A 315 -4.10 29.62 13.81
CA THR A 315 -5.24 28.76 14.17
C THR A 315 -4.97 27.31 13.79
N VAL A 316 -4.49 27.05 12.57
CA VAL A 316 -4.14 25.70 12.09
C VAL A 316 -3.08 25.06 12.99
N LYS A 317 -2.01 25.80 13.38
CA LYS A 317 -1.01 25.34 14.34
C LYS A 317 -1.66 24.93 15.67
N SER A 318 -2.45 25.81 16.25
CA SER A 318 -3.09 25.57 17.55
C SER A 318 -3.98 24.31 17.54
N VAL A 319 -4.86 24.20 16.54
CA VAL A 319 -5.77 23.07 16.38
C VAL A 319 -5.01 21.77 16.12
N THR A 320 -4.07 21.80 15.20
CA THR A 320 -3.27 20.63 14.80
C THR A 320 -2.46 20.08 15.96
N LEU A 321 -1.75 20.96 16.69
CA LEU A 321 -0.97 20.56 17.86
C LEU A 321 -1.85 19.98 18.97
N SER A 322 -3.04 20.54 19.18
CA SER A 322 -4.02 20.01 20.13
C SER A 322 -4.47 18.60 19.75
N ILE A 323 -4.82 18.37 18.46
CA ILE A 323 -5.25 17.07 17.96
C ILE A 323 -4.14 16.04 18.12
N ILE A 324 -2.92 16.35 17.69
CA ILE A 324 -1.78 15.42 17.80
C ILE A 324 -1.54 15.08 19.26
N THR A 325 -1.47 16.09 20.14
CA THR A 325 -1.21 15.89 21.57
C THR A 325 -2.30 15.02 22.24
N SER A 326 -3.55 15.14 21.81
CA SER A 326 -4.65 14.32 22.36
C SER A 326 -4.61 12.86 21.90
N LYS A 327 -3.92 12.57 20.80
CA LYS A 327 -3.86 11.22 20.20
C LYS A 327 -2.57 10.45 20.51
N VAL A 328 -1.46 11.15 20.68
CA VAL A 328 -0.14 10.54 20.97
C VAL A 328 -0.21 9.69 22.25
N GLY A 329 0.31 8.47 22.21
CA GLY A 329 0.27 7.50 23.29
C GLY A 329 -1.08 6.81 23.50
N THR A 330 -2.07 7.06 22.65
CA THR A 330 -3.39 6.39 22.69
C THR A 330 -3.55 5.39 21.55
N ALA A 331 -4.59 4.56 21.61
CA ALA A 331 -4.96 3.65 20.50
C ALA A 331 -5.34 4.40 19.21
N ASN A 332 -5.55 5.71 19.24
CA ASN A 332 -5.86 6.56 18.10
C ASN A 332 -4.66 7.39 17.61
N GLU A 333 -3.45 7.07 18.05
CA GLU A 333 -2.25 7.73 17.54
C GLU A 333 -2.07 7.41 16.05
N PRO A 334 -1.95 8.43 15.17
CA PRO A 334 -1.72 8.21 13.75
C PRO A 334 -0.44 7.42 13.49
N SER A 335 -0.50 6.49 12.53
CA SER A 335 0.67 5.69 12.13
C SER A 335 1.67 6.46 11.28
N LEU A 336 1.21 7.52 10.64
CA LEU A 336 2.00 8.35 9.74
C LEU A 336 1.45 9.77 9.75
N TYR A 337 2.33 10.74 9.68
CA TYR A 337 2.04 12.16 9.60
C TYR A 337 2.60 12.70 8.27
N ILE A 338 1.78 13.43 7.54
CA ILE A 338 2.16 14.05 6.27
C ILE A 338 1.79 15.53 6.30
N LEU A 339 2.75 16.40 6.01
CA LEU A 339 2.56 17.83 5.82
C LEU A 339 3.03 18.21 4.43
N VAL A 340 2.16 18.82 3.65
CA VAL A 340 2.47 19.46 2.39
C VAL A 340 2.11 20.94 2.50
N THR A 341 2.98 21.82 2.04
CA THR A 341 2.68 23.23 1.93
C THR A 341 2.59 23.65 0.47
N PHE A 342 1.79 24.64 0.19
CA PHE A 342 1.79 25.31 -1.12
C PHE A 342 1.75 26.82 -0.95
N ASN A 343 2.12 27.52 -2.01
CA ASN A 343 2.24 28.98 -2.08
C ASN A 343 2.19 29.39 -3.57
N ASP A 344 2.48 30.66 -3.89
CA ASP A 344 2.78 31.11 -5.24
C ASP A 344 4.13 31.88 -5.23
N PRO A 345 5.11 31.48 -6.05
CA PRO A 345 5.05 30.59 -7.21
C PRO A 345 5.50 29.16 -6.93
N GLY A 346 5.39 28.60 -5.73
CA GLY A 346 5.92 27.27 -5.43
C GLY A 346 5.04 26.43 -4.54
N PHE A 347 5.19 25.14 -4.63
CA PHE A 347 4.62 24.16 -3.69
C PHE A 347 5.71 23.18 -3.24
N GLY A 348 5.52 22.55 -2.07
CA GLY A 348 6.33 21.40 -1.77
C GLY A 348 7.34 21.46 -0.67
N LEU A 349 7.04 21.95 0.51
CA LEU A 349 7.62 21.27 1.66
C LEU A 349 6.79 20.00 1.85
N LEU A 350 7.37 18.82 1.60
CA LEU A 350 6.77 17.54 1.95
C LEU A 350 7.52 16.97 3.15
N ILE A 351 6.82 16.83 4.26
CA ILE A 351 7.32 16.12 5.44
C ILE A 351 6.46 14.88 5.63
N LYS A 352 7.10 13.71 5.67
CA LYS A 352 6.50 12.41 5.88
C LYS A 352 7.24 11.73 7.02
N THR A 353 6.60 11.55 8.17
CA THR A 353 7.26 11.03 9.37
C THR A 353 6.31 10.18 10.22
N THR A 354 6.86 9.21 10.93
CA THR A 354 6.15 8.45 11.97
C THR A 354 6.37 9.05 13.37
N ASP A 355 7.22 10.08 13.49
CA ASP A 355 7.52 10.75 14.75
C ASP A 355 6.59 11.96 14.93
N PRO A 356 5.69 11.94 15.94
CA PRO A 356 4.81 13.05 16.21
C PRO A 356 5.53 14.34 16.61
N GLN A 357 6.75 14.25 17.19
CA GLN A 357 7.49 15.46 17.61
C GLN A 357 8.06 16.16 16.39
N VAL A 358 8.69 15.43 15.46
CA VAL A 358 9.18 15.97 14.18
C VAL A 358 8.04 16.66 13.42
N PHE A 359 6.85 16.08 13.44
CA PHE A 359 5.68 16.65 12.78
C PHE A 359 5.20 17.93 13.49
N LYS A 360 5.15 17.93 14.85
CA LYS A 360 4.80 19.12 15.62
C LYS A 360 5.77 20.29 15.39
N ASP A 361 7.06 19.98 15.31
CA ASP A 361 8.10 20.97 15.06
C ASP A 361 7.96 21.56 13.65
N ALA A 362 7.62 20.71 12.67
CA ALA A 362 7.33 21.15 11.30
C ALA A 362 6.12 22.10 11.24
N ILE A 363 5.02 21.73 11.89
CA ILE A 363 3.82 22.60 11.98
C ILE A 363 4.16 23.93 12.67
N ASN A 364 4.90 23.89 13.76
CA ASN A 364 5.31 25.10 14.48
C ASN A 364 6.19 26.03 13.64
N SER A 365 7.00 25.48 12.74
CA SER A 365 7.89 26.24 11.86
C SER A 365 7.17 26.95 10.70
N LEU A 366 5.91 26.63 10.43
CA LEU A 366 5.15 27.26 9.35
C LEU A 366 5.08 28.77 9.56
N THR A 367 5.28 29.50 8.49
CA THR A 367 5.16 30.97 8.46
C THR A 367 4.42 31.38 7.19
N ALA A 368 3.50 32.31 7.32
CA ALA A 368 2.86 32.94 6.19
C ALA A 368 3.83 33.88 5.49
N SER A 369 4.09 33.66 4.23
CA SER A 369 4.99 34.53 3.44
C SER A 369 4.76 34.33 1.94
N GLY A 370 5.13 35.33 1.12
CA GLY A 370 4.92 35.23 -0.32
C GLY A 370 3.47 35.46 -0.70
N GLY A 371 3.05 34.89 -1.83
CA GLY A 371 1.77 35.18 -2.46
C GLY A 371 1.78 36.58 -3.08
N GLY A 372 1.94 36.68 -4.41
CA GLY A 372 1.98 37.99 -5.09
C GLY A 372 0.62 38.40 -5.63
N ASP A 373 -0.15 37.41 -5.98
CA ASP A 373 -1.48 37.52 -6.59
C ASP A 373 -2.32 36.28 -6.28
N LEU A 374 -3.63 36.41 -6.28
CA LEU A 374 -4.55 35.29 -6.34
C LEU A 374 -4.62 34.81 -7.81
N PRO A 375 -4.72 33.52 -8.10
CA PRO A 375 -4.93 32.33 -7.24
C PRO A 375 -3.65 31.61 -6.86
N GLU A 376 -3.75 30.46 -6.09
CA GLU A 376 -2.64 29.70 -5.50
C GLU A 376 -2.51 28.27 -6.05
N LEU A 377 -1.33 27.62 -5.84
CA LEU A 377 -1.04 26.27 -6.37
C LEU A 377 -1.60 25.12 -5.49
N SER A 378 -2.86 25.21 -5.15
CA SER A 378 -3.51 24.27 -4.24
C SER A 378 -3.63 22.84 -4.77
N LEU A 379 -3.88 22.67 -6.08
CA LEU A 379 -4.00 21.34 -6.68
C LEU A 379 -2.65 20.67 -6.83
N SER A 380 -1.56 21.40 -7.06
CA SER A 380 -0.20 20.85 -7.02
C SER A 380 0.17 20.33 -5.62
N GLY A 381 -0.14 21.09 -4.59
CA GLY A 381 0.02 20.63 -3.19
C GLY A 381 -0.82 19.39 -2.90
N LEU A 382 -2.07 19.37 -3.35
CA LEU A 382 -2.95 18.22 -3.17
C LEU A 382 -2.49 17.01 -3.97
N GLN A 383 -2.03 17.18 -5.20
CA GLN A 383 -1.44 16.11 -6.00
C GLN A 383 -0.26 15.46 -5.29
N LEU A 384 0.64 16.27 -4.73
CA LEU A 384 1.78 15.78 -3.97
C LEU A 384 1.34 14.97 -2.74
N ALA A 385 0.36 15.47 -1.99
CA ALA A 385 -0.19 14.76 -0.83
C ALA A 385 -0.86 13.43 -1.20
N LEU A 386 -1.68 13.40 -2.26
CA LEU A 386 -2.34 12.20 -2.77
C LEU A 386 -1.36 11.14 -3.27
N SER A 387 -0.23 11.59 -3.83
CA SER A 387 0.82 10.68 -4.31
C SER A 387 1.57 10.00 -3.18
N ASP A 388 1.77 10.70 -2.06
CA ASP A 388 2.56 10.22 -0.92
C ASP A 388 1.73 9.60 0.20
N ALA A 389 0.43 9.88 0.26
CA ALA A 389 -0.46 9.27 1.23
C ALA A 389 -0.77 7.81 0.89
N PRO A 390 -0.80 6.91 1.89
CA PRO A 390 -1.29 5.54 1.69
C PRO A 390 -2.74 5.49 1.18
N LEU A 391 -3.13 4.36 0.60
CA LEU A 391 -4.52 4.11 0.20
C LEU A 391 -5.49 4.32 1.37
N ASN A 392 -6.70 4.76 1.05
CA ASN A 392 -7.77 5.02 2.04
C ASN A 392 -7.40 6.05 3.11
N SER A 393 -6.49 6.99 2.78
CA SER A 393 -6.11 8.10 3.66
C SER A 393 -7.20 9.17 3.71
N GLU A 394 -7.02 10.13 4.64
CA GLU A 394 -7.83 11.34 4.73
C GLU A 394 -6.92 12.56 4.74
N ILE A 395 -7.22 13.52 3.87
CA ILE A 395 -6.46 14.76 3.68
C ILE A 395 -7.31 15.94 4.12
N PHE A 396 -6.71 16.88 4.83
CA PHE A 396 -7.31 18.16 5.21
C PHE A 396 -6.53 19.29 4.53
N LEU A 397 -7.17 19.97 3.59
CA LEU A 397 -6.60 21.10 2.87
C LEU A 397 -7.15 22.40 3.42
N PHE A 398 -6.26 23.33 3.77
CA PHE A 398 -6.58 24.66 4.30
C PHE A 398 -6.15 25.71 3.28
N THR A 399 -7.07 26.59 2.89
CA THR A 399 -6.80 27.72 1.97
C THR A 399 -7.83 28.83 2.13
N ASP A 400 -7.42 30.06 1.82
CA ASP A 400 -8.30 31.23 1.67
C ASP A 400 -8.33 31.77 0.20
N ALA A 401 -7.84 30.94 -0.76
CA ALA A 401 -7.65 31.35 -2.15
C ALA A 401 -8.18 30.30 -3.16
N PRO A 402 -8.56 30.73 -4.38
CA PRO A 402 -8.88 29.81 -5.47
C PRO A 402 -7.63 29.11 -6.02
N ALA A 403 -7.84 27.97 -6.69
CA ALA A 403 -6.77 27.23 -7.35
C ALA A 403 -6.26 27.94 -8.62
N LYS A 404 -4.93 28.09 -8.73
CA LYS A 404 -4.23 28.61 -9.93
C LYS A 404 -4.07 27.54 -11.01
N ASP A 405 -3.86 26.31 -10.55
CA ASP A 405 -3.49 25.14 -11.34
C ASP A 405 -4.69 24.23 -11.64
N VAL A 406 -5.82 24.85 -12.06
CA VAL A 406 -7.09 24.15 -12.36
C VAL A 406 -6.95 23.06 -13.44
N ASN A 407 -5.90 23.13 -14.26
CA ASN A 407 -5.58 22.11 -15.25
C ASN A 407 -5.23 20.74 -14.62
N LEU A 408 -4.91 20.70 -13.32
CA LEU A 408 -4.67 19.46 -12.57
C LEU A 408 -5.95 18.84 -12.01
N PHE A 409 -7.11 19.44 -12.23
CA PHE A 409 -8.38 18.93 -11.68
C PHE A 409 -8.60 17.45 -12.02
N SER A 410 -8.44 17.06 -13.27
CA SER A 410 -8.61 15.67 -13.72
C SER A 410 -7.58 14.73 -13.10
N THR A 411 -6.31 15.17 -13.00
CA THR A 411 -5.23 14.42 -12.35
C THR A 411 -5.53 14.18 -10.87
N VAL A 412 -6.02 15.21 -10.17
CA VAL A 412 -6.39 15.10 -8.76
C VAL A 412 -7.57 14.13 -8.59
N ILE A 413 -8.60 14.20 -9.43
CA ILE A 413 -9.71 13.22 -9.43
C ILE A 413 -9.20 11.81 -9.67
N ALA A 414 -8.29 11.62 -10.65
CA ALA A 414 -7.69 10.31 -10.93
C ALA A 414 -6.98 9.71 -9.70
N LEU A 415 -6.20 10.54 -9.02
CA LEU A 415 -5.49 10.12 -7.80
C LEU A 415 -6.45 9.84 -6.64
N ILE A 416 -7.51 10.64 -6.46
CA ILE A 416 -8.56 10.40 -5.46
C ILE A 416 -9.24 9.05 -5.69
N GLU A 417 -9.68 8.77 -6.91
CA GLU A 417 -10.36 7.53 -7.28
C GLU A 417 -9.44 6.32 -7.09
N GLN A 418 -8.19 6.42 -7.52
CA GLN A 418 -7.20 5.35 -7.44
C GLN A 418 -6.76 5.08 -6.00
N THR A 419 -6.51 6.13 -5.20
CA THR A 419 -6.07 5.98 -3.81
C THR A 419 -7.22 5.80 -2.83
N LYS A 420 -8.47 6.02 -3.25
CA LYS A 420 -9.67 6.01 -2.40
C LYS A 420 -9.52 6.96 -1.20
N THR A 421 -8.84 8.08 -1.42
CA THR A 421 -8.52 9.07 -0.39
C THR A 421 -9.64 10.10 -0.26
N VAL A 422 -10.08 10.34 0.97
CA VAL A 422 -11.06 11.39 1.30
C VAL A 422 -10.34 12.72 1.46
N VAL A 423 -10.82 13.77 0.81
CA VAL A 423 -10.24 15.12 0.90
C VAL A 423 -11.28 16.08 1.47
N ASN A 424 -10.99 16.64 2.63
CA ASN A 424 -11.79 17.68 3.26
C ASN A 424 -11.11 19.04 3.04
N PHE A 425 -11.86 20.01 2.55
CA PHE A 425 -11.42 21.38 2.31
C PHE A 425 -11.94 22.27 3.43
N LEU A 426 -11.07 23.04 4.07
CA LEU A 426 -11.40 24.08 5.04
C LEU A 426 -11.06 25.42 4.39
N ILE A 427 -12.09 26.11 3.93
CA ILE A 427 -12.00 27.29 3.08
C ILE A 427 -12.41 28.52 3.90
N THR A 428 -11.49 29.48 4.07
CA THR A 428 -11.72 30.70 4.83
C THR A 428 -11.88 31.95 3.95
N ALA A 429 -11.93 31.75 2.62
CA ALA A 429 -12.18 32.82 1.66
C ALA A 429 -13.58 33.40 1.76
N SER A 430 -13.71 34.72 1.59
CA SER A 430 -15.01 35.37 1.45
C SER A 430 -15.58 35.13 0.04
N LEU A 431 -16.81 34.57 -0.05
CA LEU A 431 -17.47 34.38 -1.33
C LEU A 431 -17.99 35.70 -1.90
N VAL A 432 -17.65 36.00 -3.15
CA VAL A 432 -18.07 37.24 -3.86
C VAL A 432 -18.74 36.90 -5.17
N THR A 433 -19.74 37.70 -5.56
CA THR A 433 -20.48 37.50 -6.82
C THR A 433 -19.68 37.94 -8.06
N ASN A 434 -18.84 38.97 -7.93
CA ASN A 434 -17.93 39.47 -8.97
C ASN A 434 -16.71 40.09 -8.30
N ARG A 435 -15.52 39.87 -8.85
CA ARG A 435 -14.32 40.64 -8.49
C ARG A 435 -14.38 42.02 -9.12
N VAL A 436 -14.82 43.01 -8.35
CA VAL A 436 -14.77 44.42 -8.77
C VAL A 436 -13.57 45.04 -8.06
N ASP A 437 -12.61 45.52 -8.86
CA ASP A 437 -11.41 46.31 -8.51
C ASP A 437 -10.98 46.26 -7.04
N VAL A 438 -9.96 45.46 -6.72
CA VAL A 438 -9.75 45.07 -5.36
C VAL A 438 -8.31 45.26 -4.93
N TRP A 439 -8.03 46.42 -4.43
CA TRP A 439 -6.82 46.64 -3.64
C TRP A 439 -6.95 46.25 -2.16
N GLU A 440 -8.17 45.80 -1.71
CA GLU A 440 -8.48 45.53 -0.30
C GLU A 440 -8.95 44.09 0.01
N GLN A 441 -9.15 43.21 -0.99
CA GLN A 441 -9.65 41.81 -0.71
C GLN A 441 -8.63 40.75 -1.07
N GLN A 442 -7.64 40.53 -0.22
CA GLN A 442 -6.60 39.50 -0.41
C GLN A 442 -7.08 38.06 -0.23
N SER A 443 -8.31 37.82 0.21
CA SER A 443 -8.89 36.48 0.42
C SER A 443 -10.35 36.43 -0.04
N SER A 444 -10.55 36.47 -1.36
CA SER A 444 -11.90 36.36 -1.93
C SER A 444 -11.94 35.32 -3.04
N MET A 445 -13.06 34.60 -3.14
CA MET A 445 -13.32 33.54 -4.10
C MET A 445 -14.69 33.74 -4.73
N THR A 446 -14.82 33.51 -6.03
CA THR A 446 -16.12 33.49 -6.70
C THR A 446 -16.82 32.16 -6.46
N GLU A 447 -18.14 32.12 -6.64
CA GLU A 447 -18.92 30.89 -6.52
C GLU A 447 -18.42 29.77 -7.45
N SER A 448 -17.99 30.11 -8.67
CA SER A 448 -17.45 29.15 -9.63
C SER A 448 -16.07 28.60 -9.24
N GLU A 449 -15.25 29.40 -8.56
CA GLU A 449 -13.94 28.96 -8.04
C GLU A 449 -14.12 28.06 -6.82
N ALA A 450 -15.06 28.36 -5.93
CA ALA A 450 -15.42 27.51 -4.80
C ALA A 450 -16.03 26.17 -5.27
N GLN A 451 -16.74 26.16 -6.40
CA GLN A 451 -17.33 24.95 -6.95
C GLN A 451 -16.28 23.89 -7.29
N LEU A 452 -15.08 24.26 -7.70
CA LEU A 452 -13.99 23.32 -7.96
C LEU A 452 -13.64 22.51 -6.71
N TYR A 453 -13.53 23.16 -5.55
CA TYR A 453 -13.25 22.46 -4.28
C TYR A 453 -14.44 21.61 -3.81
N ARG A 454 -15.67 22.05 -4.07
CA ARG A 454 -16.88 21.27 -3.78
C ARG A 454 -16.93 20.01 -4.64
N ASP A 455 -16.58 20.11 -5.92
CA ASP A 455 -16.55 18.96 -6.84
C ASP A 455 -15.48 17.94 -6.45
N LEU A 456 -14.29 18.40 -6.03
CA LEU A 456 -13.22 17.55 -5.49
C LEU A 456 -13.63 16.89 -4.16
N ALA A 457 -14.23 17.65 -3.26
CA ALA A 457 -14.76 17.11 -2.00
C ALA A 457 -15.81 16.03 -2.27
N GLN A 458 -16.76 16.28 -3.16
CA GLN A 458 -17.81 15.32 -3.54
C GLN A 458 -17.20 14.06 -4.14
N ALA A 459 -16.27 14.17 -5.08
CA ALA A 459 -15.62 13.03 -5.73
C ALA A 459 -14.85 12.17 -4.72
N SER A 460 -14.22 12.80 -3.74
CA SER A 460 -13.49 12.11 -2.68
C SER A 460 -14.39 11.60 -1.55
N GLY A 461 -15.64 12.02 -1.49
CA GLY A 461 -16.54 11.79 -0.37
C GLY A 461 -16.20 12.58 0.89
N GLY A 462 -15.39 13.62 0.77
CA GLY A 462 -15.07 14.58 1.81
C GLY A 462 -16.07 15.73 1.89
N GLN A 463 -15.70 16.80 2.56
CA GLN A 463 -16.52 17.97 2.79
C GLN A 463 -15.80 19.25 2.31
N ALA A 464 -16.49 20.14 1.64
CA ALA A 464 -16.04 21.50 1.37
C ALA A 464 -16.66 22.45 2.41
N ILE A 465 -15.88 22.75 3.45
CA ILE A 465 -16.33 23.51 4.63
C ILE A 465 -15.92 24.97 4.43
N GLU A 466 -16.90 25.80 4.16
CA GLU A 466 -16.74 27.24 3.93
C GLU A 466 -17.11 28.01 5.19
N VAL A 467 -16.12 28.65 5.80
CA VAL A 467 -16.25 29.30 7.11
C VAL A 467 -15.50 30.62 7.15
N THR A 468 -15.84 31.45 8.11
CA THR A 468 -14.99 32.61 8.41
C THR A 468 -13.73 32.18 9.17
N LYS A 469 -12.66 33.00 9.13
CA LYS A 469 -11.42 32.75 9.87
C LYS A 469 -11.66 32.47 11.35
N GLY A 470 -12.58 33.22 11.99
CA GLY A 470 -12.94 33.03 13.39
C GLY A 470 -13.68 31.72 13.71
N GLU A 471 -14.28 31.10 12.71
CA GLU A 471 -15.02 29.83 12.83
C GLU A 471 -14.16 28.60 12.55
N LEU A 472 -12.96 28.77 11.99
CA LEU A 472 -12.04 27.69 11.64
C LEU A 472 -11.74 26.71 12.79
N PRO A 473 -11.55 27.13 14.06
CA PRO A 473 -11.36 26.21 15.17
C PRO A 473 -12.54 25.25 15.37
N VAL A 474 -13.74 25.73 15.15
CA VAL A 474 -14.97 24.95 15.27
C VAL A 474 -15.11 23.96 14.11
N ALA A 475 -14.87 24.41 12.86
CA ALA A 475 -14.86 23.58 11.67
C ALA A 475 -13.84 22.45 11.77
N SER A 476 -12.69 22.69 12.37
CA SER A 476 -11.61 21.71 12.52
C SER A 476 -11.97 20.53 13.43
N SER A 477 -13.11 20.55 14.12
CA SER A 477 -13.62 19.40 14.90
C SER A 477 -13.80 18.13 14.02
N ILE A 478 -14.05 18.29 12.71
CA ILE A 478 -14.14 17.19 11.75
C ILE A 478 -12.88 16.32 11.76
N ILE A 479 -11.69 16.94 11.92
CA ILE A 479 -10.40 16.23 11.93
C ILE A 479 -10.33 15.24 13.10
N THR A 480 -10.84 15.63 14.25
CA THR A 480 -10.84 14.79 15.46
C THR A 480 -11.79 13.61 15.31
N GLU A 481 -12.96 13.84 14.72
CA GLU A 481 -14.02 12.85 14.59
C GLU A 481 -13.71 11.81 13.50
N SER A 482 -13.12 12.25 12.38
CA SER A 482 -12.82 11.37 11.23
C SER A 482 -11.51 10.60 11.40
N SER A 483 -10.52 11.12 12.15
CA SER A 483 -9.22 10.44 12.33
C SER A 483 -9.27 9.31 13.37
N THR A 484 -10.27 8.43 13.29
CA THR A 484 -10.40 7.25 14.15
C THR A 484 -10.17 5.96 13.36
N SER A 485 -9.54 4.96 13.99
CA SER A 485 -9.10 3.73 13.32
C SER A 485 -10.22 2.86 12.75
N SER A 486 -11.41 2.92 13.33
CA SER A 486 -12.56 2.08 12.98
C SER A 486 -13.70 2.85 12.28
N LEU A 487 -13.36 3.97 11.64
CA LEU A 487 -14.37 4.77 10.94
C LEU A 487 -14.98 3.99 9.77
N VAL A 488 -16.31 3.97 9.72
CA VAL A 488 -17.08 3.38 8.63
C VAL A 488 -18.12 4.36 8.12
N VAL A 489 -18.44 4.28 6.82
CA VAL A 489 -19.50 5.06 6.20
C VAL A 489 -20.76 4.19 6.06
N LEU A 490 -21.88 4.70 6.57
CA LEU A 490 -23.18 4.03 6.48
C LEU A 490 -24.00 4.54 5.31
N LEU A 491 -23.87 5.85 5.01
CA LEU A 491 -24.55 6.52 3.92
C LEU A 491 -23.74 7.71 3.45
N GLN A 492 -23.70 7.92 2.14
CA GLN A 492 -23.21 9.12 1.49
C GLN A 492 -24.09 9.43 0.28
N ALA A 493 -24.50 10.69 0.13
CA ALA A 493 -25.28 11.17 -0.99
C ALA A 493 -25.02 12.65 -1.25
N ALA A 494 -25.18 13.08 -2.49
CA ALA A 494 -25.11 14.47 -2.92
C ALA A 494 -26.31 14.81 -3.81
N ARG A 495 -26.77 16.05 -3.73
CA ARG A 495 -27.81 16.57 -4.62
C ARG A 495 -27.39 17.93 -5.15
N SER A 496 -27.18 17.99 -6.47
CA SER A 496 -26.83 19.21 -7.19
C SER A 496 -27.57 19.20 -8.56
N PRO A 497 -28.55 20.07 -8.79
CA PRO A 497 -29.14 21.02 -7.86
C PRO A 497 -29.80 20.36 -6.65
N GLY A 498 -30.00 21.12 -5.56
CA GLY A 498 -30.67 20.64 -4.37
C GLY A 498 -32.11 20.24 -4.64
N VAL A 499 -32.53 19.11 -4.08
CA VAL A 499 -33.89 18.56 -4.17
C VAL A 499 -34.27 17.88 -2.86
N ALA A 500 -35.54 17.91 -2.53
CA ALA A 500 -36.03 17.17 -1.37
C ALA A 500 -35.95 15.67 -1.62
N ASP A 501 -35.33 14.93 -0.69
CA ASP A 501 -35.14 13.49 -0.82
C ASP A 501 -35.17 12.76 0.53
N ASN A 502 -35.35 11.44 0.48
CA ASN A 502 -35.43 10.57 1.63
C ASN A 502 -34.31 9.53 1.59
N PHE A 503 -33.44 9.55 2.57
CA PHE A 503 -32.33 8.63 2.67
C PHE A 503 -32.54 7.64 3.80
N PHE A 504 -32.12 6.37 3.56
CA PHE A 504 -32.22 5.29 4.52
C PHE A 504 -30.84 4.69 4.79
N PHE A 505 -30.56 4.38 6.05
CA PHE A 505 -29.34 3.69 6.45
C PHE A 505 -29.59 2.76 7.64
N ILE A 506 -28.77 1.72 7.75
CA ILE A 506 -28.88 0.70 8.80
C ILE A 506 -27.77 0.92 9.82
N VAL A 507 -28.16 1.06 11.09
CA VAL A 507 -27.26 1.07 12.24
C VAL A 507 -27.32 -0.28 12.92
N ASP A 508 -26.23 -1.03 12.89
CA ASP A 508 -26.10 -2.33 13.55
C ASP A 508 -25.54 -2.21 14.98
N GLN A 509 -25.52 -3.32 15.70
CA GLN A 509 -25.06 -3.35 17.10
C GLN A 509 -23.59 -2.96 17.26
N THR A 510 -22.74 -3.14 16.25
CA THR A 510 -21.29 -2.87 16.32
C THR A 510 -20.98 -1.39 16.14
N VAL A 511 -21.91 -0.61 15.53
CA VAL A 511 -21.71 0.82 15.29
C VAL A 511 -21.74 1.60 16.59
N THR A 512 -20.75 2.44 16.79
CA THR A 512 -20.65 3.41 17.89
C THR A 512 -20.33 4.79 17.33
N ASN A 513 -20.45 5.84 18.13
CA ASN A 513 -20.12 7.22 17.75
C ASN A 513 -20.76 7.64 16.41
N LEU A 514 -22.10 7.51 16.33
CA LEU A 514 -22.85 7.83 15.14
C LEU A 514 -22.91 9.34 14.92
N VAL A 515 -22.40 9.79 13.77
CA VAL A 515 -22.33 11.22 13.38
C VAL A 515 -22.90 11.41 11.98
N VAL A 516 -23.63 12.50 11.79
CA VAL A 516 -24.10 12.95 10.48
C VAL A 516 -23.42 14.27 10.13
N TYR A 517 -22.85 14.31 8.92
CA TYR A 517 -22.35 15.53 8.29
C TYR A 517 -23.33 15.99 7.21
N ILE A 518 -23.65 17.26 7.26
CA ILE A 518 -24.45 17.94 6.25
C ILE A 518 -23.70 19.18 5.81
N THR A 519 -23.40 19.28 4.52
CA THR A 519 -22.78 20.48 3.92
C THR A 519 -23.74 21.06 2.91
N GLY A 520 -23.98 22.36 2.98
CA GLY A 520 -24.87 23.10 2.11
C GLY A 520 -25.58 24.25 2.80
N SER A 521 -26.04 25.21 2.01
CA SER A 521 -26.75 26.41 2.50
C SER A 521 -28.24 26.16 2.61
N ALA A 522 -28.85 26.65 3.70
CA ALA A 522 -30.30 26.57 3.95
C ALA A 522 -30.91 25.16 3.88
N VAL A 523 -30.17 24.15 4.34
CA VAL A 523 -30.60 22.76 4.39
C VAL A 523 -31.42 22.49 5.64
N THR A 524 -32.62 21.95 5.49
CA THR A 524 -33.48 21.47 6.57
C THR A 524 -33.65 19.95 6.49
N PHE A 525 -33.84 19.31 7.63
CA PHE A 525 -34.03 17.85 7.68
C PHE A 525 -35.03 17.44 8.76
N THR A 526 -35.57 16.25 8.59
CA THR A 526 -36.28 15.50 9.64
C THR A 526 -35.61 14.13 9.79
N LEU A 527 -35.11 13.84 10.97
CA LEU A 527 -34.52 12.57 11.34
C LEU A 527 -35.62 11.67 11.93
N ILE A 528 -35.67 10.40 11.52
CA ILE A 528 -36.61 9.40 11.99
C ILE A 528 -35.85 8.16 12.44
N SER A 529 -36.02 7.77 13.67
CA SER A 529 -35.36 6.62 14.28
C SER A 529 -36.03 5.30 13.90
N PRO A 530 -35.38 4.14 14.16
CA PRO A 530 -35.99 2.81 13.95
C PRO A 530 -37.29 2.59 14.73
N THR A 531 -37.49 3.31 15.83
CA THR A 531 -38.72 3.25 16.64
C THR A 531 -39.83 4.19 16.15
N GLY A 532 -39.56 4.97 15.09
CA GLY A 532 -40.50 5.95 14.53
C GLY A 532 -40.49 7.31 15.22
N GLU A 533 -39.59 7.54 16.17
CA GLU A 533 -39.41 8.83 16.80
C GLU A 533 -38.81 9.83 15.80
N THR A 534 -39.26 11.10 15.85
CA THR A 534 -38.83 12.12 14.87
C THR A 534 -38.22 13.32 15.55
N GLN A 535 -37.17 13.88 14.92
CA GLN A 535 -36.58 15.16 15.34
C GLN A 535 -36.27 16.02 14.12
N GLN A 536 -36.66 17.30 14.18
CA GLN A 536 -36.47 18.27 13.11
C GLN A 536 -35.17 19.07 13.27
N SER A 537 -34.70 19.65 12.17
CA SER A 537 -33.46 20.46 12.07
C SER A 537 -33.44 21.73 12.93
N THR A 538 -34.60 22.19 13.42
CA THR A 538 -34.74 23.35 14.29
C THR A 538 -34.31 23.07 15.75
N GLY A 539 -34.25 21.77 16.13
CA GLY A 539 -33.78 21.35 17.46
C GLY A 539 -32.26 21.10 17.43
N THR A 540 -31.53 21.74 18.35
CA THR A 540 -30.09 21.55 18.50
C THR A 540 -29.72 20.26 19.26
N THR A 541 -30.56 19.88 20.21
CA THR A 541 -30.46 18.65 21.02
C THR A 541 -31.85 18.08 21.27
N GLY A 542 -31.92 16.78 21.56
CA GLY A 542 -33.18 16.07 21.82
C GLY A 542 -32.95 14.60 22.08
N SER A 543 -34.01 13.80 21.93
CA SER A 543 -33.91 12.36 22.16
C SER A 543 -33.08 11.63 21.11
N LEU A 544 -33.07 12.11 19.85
CA LEU A 544 -32.31 11.51 18.76
C LEU A 544 -30.97 12.19 18.52
N ILE A 545 -30.86 13.50 18.75
CA ILE A 545 -29.64 14.29 18.55
C ILE A 545 -29.08 14.68 19.91
N THR A 546 -27.91 14.12 20.27
CA THR A 546 -27.24 14.42 21.54
C THR A 546 -26.43 15.71 21.50
N ALA A 547 -25.89 16.04 20.32
CA ALA A 547 -25.17 17.29 20.08
C ALA A 547 -25.34 17.70 18.61
N SER A 548 -25.47 19.02 18.37
CA SER A 548 -25.48 19.58 17.02
C SER A 548 -24.61 20.83 17.02
N GLN A 549 -23.78 20.93 15.98
CA GLN A 549 -22.90 22.07 15.75
C GLN A 549 -23.10 22.53 14.31
N SER A 550 -23.21 23.83 14.10
CA SER A 550 -23.38 24.42 12.78
C SER A 550 -22.40 25.59 12.65
N VAL A 551 -21.60 25.57 11.57
CA VAL A 551 -20.59 26.59 11.30
C VAL A 551 -20.46 26.77 9.79
N GLY A 552 -20.59 28.00 9.29
CA GLY A 552 -20.62 28.29 7.87
C GLY A 552 -21.69 27.45 7.14
N ASN A 553 -21.29 26.76 6.09
CA ASN A 553 -22.12 25.82 5.32
C ASN A 553 -22.13 24.38 5.88
N PHE A 554 -21.46 24.12 7.01
CA PHE A 554 -21.24 22.77 7.55
C PHE A 554 -22.00 22.56 8.86
N ARG A 555 -22.65 21.41 8.98
CA ARG A 555 -23.37 21.00 10.18
C ARG A 555 -23.02 19.56 10.57
N THR A 556 -22.71 19.37 11.86
CA THR A 556 -22.49 18.05 12.45
C THR A 556 -23.61 17.71 13.45
N LEU A 557 -24.05 16.44 13.45
CA LEU A 557 -25.05 15.92 14.37
C LEU A 557 -24.49 14.65 15.01
N LYS A 558 -24.40 14.61 16.34
CA LYS A 558 -24.12 13.37 17.07
C LYS A 558 -25.45 12.74 17.46
N LEU A 559 -25.63 11.50 17.04
CA LEU A 559 -26.90 10.80 17.23
C LEU A 559 -26.85 9.87 18.46
N ASN A 560 -27.98 9.77 19.12
CA ASN A 560 -28.23 8.72 20.12
C ASN A 560 -28.46 7.40 19.38
N LYS A 561 -27.57 6.42 19.62
CA LYS A 561 -27.59 5.16 18.90
C LYS A 561 -28.88 4.38 19.16
N GLN A 562 -29.60 4.05 18.11
CA GLN A 562 -30.66 3.03 18.07
C GLN A 562 -30.35 2.06 16.94
N VAL A 563 -30.38 0.74 17.22
CA VAL A 563 -30.14 -0.29 16.23
C VAL A 563 -31.35 -0.47 15.34
N GLY A 564 -31.14 -0.51 14.02
CA GLY A 564 -32.21 -0.68 13.04
C GLY A 564 -32.08 0.31 11.88
N GLN A 565 -33.15 0.42 11.10
CA GLN A 565 -33.20 1.31 9.94
C GLN A 565 -33.60 2.73 10.37
N TRP A 566 -32.73 3.67 10.04
CA TRP A 566 -32.95 5.10 10.18
C TRP A 566 -33.40 5.71 8.86
N GLN A 567 -34.13 6.83 8.94
CA GLN A 567 -34.46 7.66 7.80
C GLN A 567 -34.12 9.11 8.09
N ILE A 568 -33.55 9.79 7.10
CA ILE A 568 -33.35 11.24 7.11
C ILE A 568 -34.04 11.83 5.88
N LYS A 569 -35.01 12.73 6.10
CA LYS A 569 -35.70 13.48 5.06
C LYS A 569 -35.01 14.82 4.92
N MET A 570 -34.41 15.06 3.77
CA MET A 570 -33.69 16.31 3.46
C MET A 570 -34.58 17.21 2.62
N VAL A 571 -34.55 18.51 2.89
CA VAL A 571 -35.28 19.54 2.11
C VAL A 571 -34.35 20.71 1.89
N SER A 572 -33.98 20.94 0.63
CA SER A 572 -33.22 22.12 0.19
C SER A 572 -33.44 22.34 -1.30
N THR A 573 -33.39 23.58 -1.74
CA THR A 573 -33.31 23.98 -3.15
C THR A 573 -31.86 24.27 -3.57
N ASN A 574 -30.96 24.42 -2.59
CA ASN A 574 -29.54 24.60 -2.83
C ASN A 574 -28.83 23.23 -2.83
N PRO A 575 -27.71 23.09 -3.54
CA PRO A 575 -26.88 21.89 -3.49
C PRO A 575 -26.52 21.51 -2.04
N TYR A 576 -26.48 20.20 -1.76
CA TYR A 576 -26.07 19.69 -0.46
C TYR A 576 -25.43 18.32 -0.54
N THR A 577 -24.62 18.01 0.45
CA THR A 577 -24.10 16.66 0.71
C THR A 577 -24.59 16.16 2.06
N LEU A 578 -24.77 14.84 2.14
CA LEU A 578 -25.16 14.13 3.36
C LEU A 578 -24.20 12.94 3.54
N LYS A 579 -23.55 12.85 4.72
CA LYS A 579 -22.71 11.70 5.06
C LYS A 579 -23.02 11.24 6.47
N VAL A 580 -23.26 9.93 6.61
CA VAL A 580 -23.48 9.28 7.92
C VAL A 580 -22.32 8.35 8.19
N ILE A 581 -21.63 8.60 9.29
CA ILE A 581 -20.45 7.83 9.72
C ILE A 581 -20.65 7.26 11.12
N GLY A 582 -19.85 6.26 11.44
CA GLY A 582 -19.74 5.69 12.77
C GLY A 582 -18.44 4.95 12.95
N GLN A 583 -18.25 4.33 14.10
CA GLN A 583 -17.11 3.46 14.37
C GLN A 583 -17.61 2.02 14.48
N SER A 584 -16.97 1.09 13.75
CA SER A 584 -17.32 -0.34 13.77
C SER A 584 -16.11 -1.17 13.40
N PRO A 585 -15.92 -2.35 14.02
CA PRO A 585 -14.92 -3.30 13.54
C PRO A 585 -15.29 -3.91 12.18
N ILE A 586 -16.60 -4.01 11.87
CA ILE A 586 -17.06 -4.60 10.61
C ILE A 586 -16.98 -3.54 9.53
N ASP A 587 -16.21 -3.83 8.48
CA ASP A 587 -16.11 -3.02 7.27
C ASP A 587 -15.85 -3.93 6.07
N PHE A 588 -15.66 -3.36 4.88
CA PHE A 588 -15.34 -4.11 3.68
C PHE A 588 -14.26 -3.43 2.86
N LEU A 589 -13.59 -4.26 2.09
CA LEU A 589 -12.65 -3.88 1.04
C LEU A 589 -13.23 -4.27 -0.30
N PHE A 590 -12.93 -3.54 -1.34
CA PHE A 590 -13.32 -3.91 -2.69
C PHE A 590 -12.31 -3.42 -3.71
N THR A 591 -12.23 -4.16 -4.82
CA THR A 591 -11.41 -3.79 -5.97
C THR A 591 -12.19 -4.12 -7.22
N PHE A 592 -12.22 -3.17 -8.18
CA PHE A 592 -12.72 -3.47 -9.51
C PHE A 592 -11.75 -4.41 -10.20
N VAL A 593 -12.28 -5.47 -10.78
CA VAL A 593 -11.47 -6.47 -11.45
C VAL A 593 -12.07 -6.78 -12.83
N GLU A 594 -11.23 -7.13 -13.76
CA GLU A 594 -11.66 -7.68 -15.04
C GLU A 594 -11.16 -9.12 -15.17
N ALA A 595 -11.92 -9.94 -15.89
CA ALA A 595 -11.44 -11.27 -16.23
C ALA A 595 -10.15 -11.11 -17.04
N SER A 596 -9.11 -11.85 -16.66
CA SER A 596 -7.87 -11.87 -17.42
C SER A 596 -8.19 -12.26 -18.87
N GLN A 597 -7.65 -11.51 -19.81
CA GLN A 597 -7.81 -11.82 -21.24
C GLN A 597 -6.94 -13.00 -21.66
N ASP A 598 -6.10 -13.49 -20.76
CA ASP A 598 -5.19 -14.58 -20.99
C ASP A 598 -5.82 -15.94 -20.72
N SER A 599 -5.22 -16.94 -21.35
CA SER A 599 -5.65 -18.33 -21.40
C SER A 599 -5.77 -19.02 -20.03
N PHE A 600 -5.49 -18.36 -18.94
CA PHE A 600 -5.25 -18.96 -17.62
C PHE A 600 -6.35 -18.72 -16.59
N GLY A 601 -7.29 -17.81 -16.90
CA GLY A 601 -8.41 -17.53 -16.01
C GLY A 601 -7.95 -16.90 -14.68
N GLY A 602 -8.52 -15.80 -14.31
CA GLY A 602 -8.24 -15.05 -13.08
C GLY A 602 -8.87 -13.68 -13.19
N PHE A 603 -8.54 -12.80 -12.24
CA PHE A 603 -9.05 -11.44 -12.24
C PHE A 603 -7.91 -10.46 -11.99
N ASP A 604 -7.82 -9.46 -12.88
CA ASP A 604 -6.91 -8.34 -12.74
C ASP A 604 -7.56 -7.18 -12.02
N ALA A 605 -6.82 -6.55 -11.13
CA ALA A 605 -7.24 -5.27 -10.57
C ALA A 605 -7.22 -4.19 -11.65
N ILE A 606 -8.28 -3.41 -11.73
CA ILE A 606 -8.39 -2.27 -12.64
C ILE A 606 -7.81 -1.03 -11.94
N ASP A 607 -6.68 -0.53 -12.46
CA ASP A 607 -6.00 0.70 -11.98
C ASP A 607 -6.46 1.95 -12.76
N ARG A 608 -7.63 1.91 -13.35
CA ARG A 608 -8.29 2.93 -14.17
C ARG A 608 -9.79 2.94 -13.91
N ARG A 609 -10.52 3.85 -14.50
CA ARG A 609 -12.00 3.80 -14.47
C ARG A 609 -12.51 2.57 -15.20
N PRO A 610 -13.49 1.86 -14.64
CA PRO A 610 -14.19 0.79 -15.34
C PRO A 610 -14.93 1.31 -16.58
N THR A 611 -15.22 0.42 -17.52
CA THR A 611 -15.94 0.79 -18.74
C THR A 611 -17.45 0.98 -18.48
N ALA A 612 -18.01 2.08 -18.97
CA ALA A 612 -19.43 2.40 -18.84
C ALA A 612 -20.33 1.45 -19.67
N GLY A 613 -21.51 1.10 -19.14
CA GLY A 613 -22.54 0.39 -19.87
C GLY A 613 -22.20 -1.05 -20.26
N VAL A 614 -21.15 -1.63 -19.70
CA VAL A 614 -20.76 -3.04 -19.87
C VAL A 614 -20.82 -3.79 -18.56
N ASN A 615 -20.69 -5.12 -18.62
CA ASN A 615 -20.57 -5.93 -17.41
C ASN A 615 -19.35 -5.52 -16.60
N GLY A 616 -19.49 -5.51 -15.29
CA GLY A 616 -18.40 -5.19 -14.37
C GLY A 616 -18.29 -6.22 -13.25
N THR A 617 -17.12 -6.35 -12.70
CA THR A 617 -16.86 -7.29 -11.61
C THR A 617 -16.13 -6.60 -10.46
N LEU A 618 -16.55 -6.90 -9.23
CA LEU A 618 -15.87 -6.50 -7.99
C LEU A 618 -15.40 -7.73 -7.23
N LEU A 619 -14.20 -7.68 -6.73
CA LEU A 619 -13.77 -8.53 -5.63
C LEU A 619 -14.04 -7.79 -4.33
N VAL A 620 -14.85 -8.37 -3.45
CA VAL A 620 -15.26 -7.79 -2.16
C VAL A 620 -14.77 -8.67 -1.03
N SER A 621 -14.16 -8.09 0.01
CA SER A 621 -13.73 -8.81 1.21
C SER A 621 -14.28 -8.12 2.45
N VAL A 622 -14.93 -8.89 3.34
CA VAL A 622 -15.42 -8.39 4.63
C VAL A 622 -14.33 -8.49 5.67
N THR A 623 -14.12 -7.43 6.42
CA THR A 623 -13.14 -7.34 7.51
C THR A 623 -13.80 -7.22 8.88
N GLY A 624 -13.08 -7.62 9.93
CA GLY A 624 -13.52 -7.45 11.33
C GLY A 624 -14.50 -8.50 11.85
N ARG A 625 -14.90 -9.49 11.06
CA ARG A 625 -15.71 -10.63 11.52
C ARG A 625 -15.63 -11.83 10.59
N ALA A 626 -15.05 -12.91 11.07
CA ALA A 626 -14.82 -14.13 10.28
C ALA A 626 -16.10 -14.88 9.85
N SER A 627 -17.24 -14.60 10.49
CA SER A 627 -18.52 -15.26 10.23
C SER A 627 -19.55 -14.39 9.51
N ALA A 628 -19.11 -13.26 8.92
CA ALA A 628 -20.00 -12.37 8.19
C ALA A 628 -20.27 -12.91 6.77
N THR A 629 -21.53 -12.84 6.33
CA THR A 629 -21.94 -13.17 4.97
C THR A 629 -22.44 -11.91 4.26
N VAL A 630 -22.01 -11.71 3.02
CA VAL A 630 -22.51 -10.64 2.15
C VAL A 630 -23.84 -11.10 1.54
N THR A 631 -24.87 -10.31 1.73
CA THR A 631 -26.22 -10.58 1.20
C THR A 631 -26.55 -9.75 -0.03
N GLU A 632 -25.99 -8.56 -0.17
CA GLU A 632 -26.20 -7.65 -1.28
C GLU A 632 -24.98 -6.75 -1.48
N VAL A 633 -24.56 -6.58 -2.72
CA VAL A 633 -23.67 -5.50 -3.13
C VAL A 633 -24.36 -4.72 -4.25
N ALA A 634 -24.37 -3.41 -4.13
CA ALA A 634 -25.01 -2.52 -5.10
C ALA A 634 -24.10 -1.34 -5.44
N LEU A 635 -24.12 -0.92 -6.70
CA LEU A 635 -23.63 0.36 -7.16
C LEU A 635 -24.79 1.36 -7.03
N VAL A 636 -24.60 2.40 -6.21
CA VAL A 636 -25.63 3.40 -5.91
C VAL A 636 -25.21 4.72 -6.54
N GLU A 637 -26.00 5.22 -7.46
CA GLU A 637 -25.73 6.52 -8.11
C GLU A 637 -25.81 7.65 -7.09
N SER A 638 -24.78 8.49 -7.06
CA SER A 638 -24.65 9.56 -6.06
C SER A 638 -25.72 10.64 -6.21
N SER A 639 -26.16 10.94 -7.43
CA SER A 639 -27.10 12.01 -7.76
C SER A 639 -28.57 11.61 -7.71
N SER A 640 -28.89 10.34 -7.97
CA SER A 640 -30.28 9.86 -8.11
C SER A 640 -30.67 8.78 -7.09
N SER A 641 -29.69 8.17 -6.42
CA SER A 641 -29.86 7.00 -5.56
C SER A 641 -30.42 5.76 -6.27
N VAL A 642 -30.34 5.70 -7.60
CA VAL A 642 -30.64 4.49 -8.37
C VAL A 642 -29.62 3.40 -8.00
N GLU A 643 -30.08 2.16 -7.88
CA GLU A 643 -29.27 1.04 -7.43
C GLU A 643 -29.15 -0.03 -8.53
N ILE A 644 -27.91 -0.40 -8.86
CA ILE A 644 -27.61 -1.55 -9.70
C ILE A 644 -27.06 -2.64 -8.79
N LYS A 645 -27.81 -3.75 -8.65
CA LYS A 645 -27.42 -4.85 -7.77
C LYS A 645 -26.58 -5.88 -8.52
N GLY A 646 -25.52 -6.35 -7.87
CA GLY A 646 -24.67 -7.40 -8.39
C GLY A 646 -25.08 -8.79 -7.90
N VAL A 647 -24.69 -9.80 -8.64
CA VAL A 647 -24.77 -11.21 -8.26
C VAL A 647 -23.54 -11.54 -7.41
N VAL A 648 -23.76 -12.03 -6.19
CA VAL A 648 -22.71 -12.28 -5.20
C VAL A 648 -22.34 -13.76 -5.18
N GLU A 649 -21.07 -14.10 -5.46
CA GLU A 649 -20.53 -15.45 -5.45
C GLU A 649 -19.44 -15.58 -4.39
N PRO A 650 -19.59 -16.45 -3.37
CA PRO A 650 -18.56 -16.64 -2.34
C PRO A 650 -17.28 -17.26 -2.92
N GLN A 651 -16.14 -16.66 -2.60
CA GLN A 651 -14.80 -17.17 -2.97
C GLN A 651 -14.04 -17.85 -1.79
N GLY A 652 -14.61 -17.85 -0.58
CA GLY A 652 -13.97 -18.30 0.67
C GLY A 652 -13.22 -17.16 1.39
N ASN A 653 -12.77 -17.43 2.63
CA ASN A 653 -12.03 -16.46 3.46
C ASN A 653 -12.67 -15.07 3.54
N ASN A 654 -14.01 -14.97 3.67
CA ASN A 654 -14.78 -13.72 3.65
C ASN A 654 -14.62 -12.90 2.35
N SER A 655 -14.17 -13.50 1.27
CA SER A 655 -14.08 -12.87 -0.05
C SER A 655 -15.22 -13.32 -0.96
N PHE A 656 -15.71 -12.40 -1.77
CA PHE A 656 -16.85 -12.56 -2.66
C PHE A 656 -16.58 -11.93 -4.00
N LEU A 657 -16.89 -12.62 -5.07
CA LEU A 657 -16.93 -12.06 -6.41
C LEU A 657 -18.33 -11.53 -6.66
N VAL A 658 -18.43 -10.29 -7.16
CA VAL A 658 -19.70 -9.64 -7.42
C VAL A 658 -19.76 -9.21 -8.88
N GLN A 659 -20.69 -9.78 -9.62
CA GLN A 659 -20.87 -9.50 -11.04
C GLN A 659 -22.05 -8.57 -11.25
N PHE A 660 -21.85 -7.53 -12.06
CA PHE A 660 -22.88 -6.56 -12.47
C PHE A 660 -23.11 -6.70 -13.97
N ASP A 661 -24.37 -6.76 -14.39
CA ASP A 661 -24.75 -6.83 -15.80
C ASP A 661 -24.43 -5.53 -16.54
N MET A 662 -24.35 -4.42 -15.83
CA MET A 662 -24.06 -3.11 -16.40
C MET A 662 -23.41 -2.18 -15.37
N MET A 663 -22.32 -1.53 -15.76
CA MET A 663 -21.71 -0.47 -14.96
C MET A 663 -22.44 0.86 -15.20
N PRO A 664 -22.70 1.68 -14.12
CA PRO A 664 -23.33 2.99 -14.26
C PRO A 664 -22.58 3.89 -15.26
N SER A 665 -23.29 4.82 -15.90
CA SER A 665 -22.66 5.88 -16.72
C SER A 665 -22.48 7.21 -15.98
N VAL A 666 -22.88 7.25 -14.71
CA VAL A 666 -22.80 8.40 -13.81
C VAL A 666 -21.97 8.04 -12.58
N GLU A 667 -21.64 9.03 -11.78
CA GLU A 667 -20.93 8.85 -10.52
C GLU A 667 -21.72 7.99 -9.51
N PHE A 668 -21.08 7.02 -8.89
CA PHE A 668 -21.66 6.05 -7.98
C PHE A 668 -20.77 5.70 -6.81
N VAL A 669 -21.34 5.13 -5.78
CA VAL A 669 -20.67 4.54 -4.62
C VAL A 669 -20.97 3.05 -4.54
N VAL A 670 -20.08 2.29 -3.90
CA VAL A 670 -20.28 0.85 -3.64
C VAL A 670 -20.93 0.69 -2.27
N ARG A 671 -22.11 0.08 -2.22
CA ARG A 671 -22.79 -0.24 -0.97
C ARG A 671 -22.86 -1.77 -0.78
N MET A 672 -22.45 -2.22 0.40
CA MET A 672 -22.52 -3.60 0.82
C MET A 672 -23.51 -3.75 1.98
N LYS A 673 -24.39 -4.75 1.91
CA LYS A 673 -25.17 -5.26 3.03
C LYS A 673 -24.77 -6.69 3.33
N GLY A 674 -24.77 -7.02 4.61
CA GLY A 674 -24.41 -8.36 5.07
C GLY A 674 -25.15 -8.70 6.36
N GLN A 675 -24.94 -9.93 6.80
CA GLN A 675 -25.45 -10.41 8.09
C GLN A 675 -24.36 -11.24 8.76
N ASP A 676 -24.36 -11.24 10.08
CA ASP A 676 -23.48 -12.10 10.84
C ASP A 676 -24.22 -13.43 11.21
N SER A 677 -23.46 -14.41 11.69
CA SER A 677 -24.00 -15.73 12.09
C SER A 677 -24.62 -15.74 13.49
N SER A 678 -24.84 -14.57 14.12
CA SER A 678 -25.54 -14.50 15.42
C SER A 678 -27.00 -14.95 15.31
N THR A 679 -27.58 -15.36 16.45
CA THR A 679 -28.98 -15.74 16.50
C THR A 679 -29.74 -14.80 17.45
N PRO A 680 -30.63 -13.92 16.94
CA PRO A 680 -30.96 -13.67 15.53
C PRO A 680 -29.80 -12.99 14.75
N PRO A 681 -29.74 -13.18 13.40
CA PRO A 681 -28.72 -12.54 12.58
C PRO A 681 -28.77 -11.02 12.67
N VAL A 682 -27.61 -10.39 12.82
CA VAL A 682 -27.48 -8.91 12.80
C VAL A 682 -27.18 -8.47 11.38
N VAL A 683 -28.08 -7.68 10.81
CA VAL A 683 -27.90 -7.07 9.49
C VAL A 683 -27.06 -5.81 9.63
N PHE A 684 -26.08 -5.65 8.76
CA PHE A 684 -25.23 -4.47 8.70
C PHE A 684 -25.17 -3.89 7.28
N GLN A 685 -24.90 -2.60 7.17
CA GLN A 685 -24.70 -1.88 5.91
C GLN A 685 -23.41 -1.05 5.99
N ARG A 686 -22.63 -1.07 4.90
CA ARG A 686 -21.44 -0.24 4.72
C ARG A 686 -21.43 0.33 3.31
N GLN A 687 -20.80 1.48 3.16
CA GLN A 687 -20.69 2.16 1.87
C GLN A 687 -19.26 2.62 1.65
N SER A 688 -18.80 2.66 0.39
CA SER A 688 -17.49 3.19 0.08
C SER A 688 -17.37 4.66 0.53
N PRO A 689 -16.23 5.08 1.09
CA PRO A 689 -16.03 6.47 1.49
C PRO A 689 -15.90 7.43 0.32
N THR A 690 -15.44 6.95 -0.85
CA THR A 690 -15.23 7.70 -2.09
C THR A 690 -16.23 7.29 -3.15
N SER A 691 -16.49 8.17 -4.10
CA SER A 691 -17.28 7.88 -5.30
C SER A 691 -16.39 7.47 -6.48
N PHE A 692 -17.00 6.84 -7.48
CA PHE A 692 -16.33 6.30 -8.67
C PHE A 692 -17.08 6.70 -9.92
N ARG A 693 -16.34 6.79 -11.03
CA ARG A 693 -16.86 7.07 -12.36
C ARG A 693 -16.45 5.95 -13.32
N THR A 694 -17.18 5.83 -14.41
CA THR A 694 -16.86 4.97 -15.54
C THR A 694 -16.47 5.78 -16.75
N SER A 695 -15.84 5.15 -17.74
CA SER A 695 -15.41 5.82 -18.98
C SER A 695 -15.50 4.86 -20.15
N ASN A 696 -15.75 5.40 -21.36
CA ASN A 696 -15.65 4.68 -22.63
C ASN A 696 -14.23 4.68 -23.20
N ILE A 697 -13.29 5.37 -22.53
CA ILE A 697 -11.88 5.37 -22.85
C ILE A 697 -11.19 4.35 -21.95
N THR A 698 -10.21 3.64 -22.48
CA THR A 698 -9.31 2.79 -21.69
C THR A 698 -7.88 3.25 -21.92
N VAL A 699 -7.13 3.46 -20.84
CA VAL A 699 -5.70 3.74 -20.86
C VAL A 699 -4.99 2.58 -20.17
N THR A 700 -4.05 1.96 -20.87
CA THR A 700 -3.24 0.87 -20.33
C THR A 700 -1.77 1.18 -20.51
N ALA A 701 -0.94 0.83 -19.54
CA ALA A 701 0.51 0.94 -19.63
C ALA A 701 1.16 -0.18 -18.83
N ASN A 702 2.31 -0.63 -19.28
CA ASN A 702 3.11 -1.64 -18.61
C ASN A 702 4.58 -1.17 -18.61
N PRO A 703 5.01 -0.41 -17.58
CA PRO A 703 6.40 0.00 -17.48
C PRO A 703 7.25 -1.12 -16.90
N ASP A 704 8.53 -1.16 -17.30
CA ASP A 704 9.57 -1.77 -16.48
C ASP A 704 9.65 -0.99 -15.17
N ASP A 705 9.54 -1.68 -14.05
CA ASP A 705 9.19 -1.06 -12.75
C ASP A 705 10.30 -0.28 -12.04
N ILE A 706 11.52 -0.20 -12.56
CA ILE A 706 12.67 0.40 -11.88
C ILE A 706 13.27 1.51 -12.72
N LEU A 707 13.20 2.73 -12.20
CA LEU A 707 13.85 3.90 -12.79
C LEU A 707 15.26 4.07 -12.20
N VAL A 708 16.27 4.03 -13.08
CA VAL A 708 17.66 4.28 -12.70
C VAL A 708 18.00 5.75 -12.92
N PRO A 709 18.46 6.50 -11.88
CA PRO A 709 18.81 7.90 -12.03
C PRO A 709 19.82 8.18 -13.14
N GLY A 710 19.60 9.26 -13.87
CA GLY A 710 20.44 9.67 -15.00
C GLY A 710 20.23 8.89 -16.29
N THR A 711 19.34 7.91 -16.31
CA THR A 711 18.95 7.19 -17.53
C THR A 711 17.51 7.53 -17.92
N PRO A 712 17.20 7.72 -19.21
CA PRO A 712 15.82 7.84 -19.66
C PRO A 712 15.05 6.55 -19.40
N PHE A 713 13.88 6.69 -18.81
CA PHE A 713 12.94 5.60 -18.56
C PHE A 713 11.71 5.78 -19.46
N THR A 714 11.40 4.80 -20.28
CA THR A 714 10.36 4.85 -21.29
C THR A 714 9.15 4.03 -20.87
N VAL A 715 7.97 4.67 -20.83
CA VAL A 715 6.70 4.04 -20.50
C VAL A 715 5.82 4.00 -21.74
N PRO A 716 5.68 2.86 -22.40
CA PRO A 716 4.71 2.68 -23.47
C PRO A 716 3.29 2.62 -22.86
N PHE A 717 2.33 3.24 -23.54
CA PHE A 717 0.92 3.19 -23.16
C PHE A 717 0.02 3.07 -24.40
N THR A 718 -1.19 2.56 -24.19
CA THR A 718 -2.20 2.42 -25.24
C THR A 718 -3.47 3.12 -24.80
N VAL A 719 -4.05 3.91 -25.67
CA VAL A 719 -5.37 4.51 -25.51
C VAL A 719 -6.35 3.81 -26.46
N THR A 720 -7.45 3.32 -25.91
CA THR A 720 -8.54 2.70 -26.67
C THR A 720 -9.83 3.45 -26.40
N SER A 721 -10.60 3.80 -27.43
CA SER A 721 -11.91 4.44 -27.29
C SER A 721 -13.00 3.53 -27.84
N ARG A 722 -14.04 3.27 -27.05
CA ARG A 722 -15.26 2.61 -27.50
C ARG A 722 -16.31 3.61 -28.01
N GLY A 723 -16.04 4.91 -27.81
CA GLY A 723 -16.90 6.01 -28.22
C GLY A 723 -16.53 6.59 -29.59
N ARG A 724 -16.76 7.91 -29.74
CA ARG A 724 -16.42 8.64 -30.96
C ARG A 724 -14.89 8.73 -31.11
N GLY A 725 -14.41 8.67 -32.35
CA GLY A 725 -13.04 9.03 -32.68
C GLY A 725 -12.79 10.53 -32.63
N GLY A 726 -11.53 10.92 -32.79
CA GLY A 726 -11.13 12.32 -32.83
C GLY A 726 -9.71 12.53 -32.29
N ASN A 727 -9.39 13.78 -32.00
CA ASN A 727 -8.11 14.16 -31.42
C ASN A 727 -8.24 14.15 -29.89
N PHE A 728 -7.64 13.15 -29.25
CA PHE A 728 -7.63 13.00 -27.78
C PHE A 728 -6.47 13.78 -27.18
N THR A 729 -6.75 14.58 -26.17
CA THR A 729 -5.70 15.27 -25.40
C THR A 729 -5.04 14.28 -24.46
N ILE A 730 -3.71 14.22 -24.49
CA ILE A 730 -2.91 13.39 -23.60
C ILE A 730 -2.17 14.28 -22.60
N ARG A 731 -2.28 13.95 -21.33
CA ARG A 731 -1.52 14.60 -20.25
C ARG A 731 -0.75 13.52 -19.49
N ALA A 732 0.54 13.75 -19.29
CA ALA A 732 1.38 12.93 -18.44
C ALA A 732 2.01 13.80 -17.35
N THR A 733 1.63 13.55 -16.12
CA THR A 733 2.10 14.32 -14.96
C THR A 733 2.80 13.40 -13.96
N ASN A 734 3.79 13.92 -13.26
CA ASN A 734 4.46 13.19 -12.19
C ASN A 734 4.53 14.06 -10.92
N ASN A 735 4.65 13.41 -9.75
CA ASN A 735 4.73 14.07 -8.44
C ASN A 735 6.11 14.66 -8.11
N GLN A 736 7.11 14.47 -8.98
CA GLN A 736 8.48 14.92 -8.73
C GLN A 736 8.83 16.15 -9.57
N ASN A 737 8.82 17.33 -8.98
CA ASN A 737 9.06 18.62 -9.67
C ASN A 737 10.40 18.70 -10.43
N ARG A 738 11.36 17.86 -10.11
CA ARG A 738 12.71 17.84 -10.69
C ARG A 738 12.88 16.78 -11.79
N PHE A 739 11.85 15.99 -12.05
CA PHE A 739 11.90 14.93 -13.05
C PHE A 739 11.33 15.44 -14.36
N ASN A 740 12.16 15.42 -15.39
CA ASN A 740 11.71 15.77 -16.72
C ASN A 740 10.87 14.64 -17.32
N SER A 741 9.65 14.97 -17.74
CA SER A 741 8.80 14.04 -18.47
C SER A 741 8.41 14.63 -19.82
N THR A 742 8.35 13.79 -20.83
CA THR A 742 7.88 14.16 -22.17
C THR A 742 6.86 13.13 -22.64
N SER A 743 5.74 13.61 -23.21
CA SER A 743 4.67 12.81 -23.77
C SER A 743 4.11 13.47 -25.04
N PRO A 744 3.41 12.73 -25.91
CA PRO A 744 2.62 13.37 -26.94
C PRO A 744 1.53 14.24 -26.31
N ALA A 745 1.30 15.44 -26.86
CA ALA A 745 0.22 16.32 -26.38
C ALA A 745 -1.17 15.82 -26.80
N SER A 746 -1.25 15.08 -27.91
CA SER A 746 -2.51 14.49 -28.40
C SER A 746 -2.26 13.25 -29.24
N LEU A 747 -3.29 12.41 -29.33
CA LEU A 747 -3.35 11.23 -30.19
C LEU A 747 -4.65 11.23 -30.99
N VAL A 748 -4.59 10.88 -32.28
CA VAL A 748 -5.76 10.76 -33.12
C VAL A 748 -6.25 9.31 -33.12
N LEU A 749 -7.45 9.07 -32.64
CA LEU A 749 -8.11 7.77 -32.60
C LEU A 749 -9.27 7.71 -33.59
N GLU A 750 -9.44 6.59 -34.25
CA GLU A 750 -10.69 6.26 -34.96
C GLU A 750 -11.76 5.82 -33.95
N ALA A 751 -13.03 5.91 -34.35
CA ALA A 751 -14.13 5.40 -33.51
C ALA A 751 -13.98 3.89 -33.27
N GLY A 752 -13.94 3.47 -32.01
CA GLY A 752 -13.68 2.09 -31.61
C GLY A 752 -12.22 1.63 -31.80
N GLY A 753 -11.29 2.56 -32.07
CA GLY A 753 -9.87 2.27 -32.33
C GLY A 753 -8.98 2.36 -31.10
N SER A 754 -7.71 1.93 -31.30
CA SER A 754 -6.62 2.01 -30.34
C SER A 754 -5.38 2.63 -30.95
N VAL A 755 -4.66 3.45 -30.16
CA VAL A 755 -3.40 4.07 -30.57
C VAL A 755 -2.40 3.96 -29.43
N ASN A 756 -1.12 3.70 -29.78
CA ASN A 756 -0.03 3.63 -28.82
C ASN A 756 0.66 4.99 -28.69
N GLY A 757 1.09 5.31 -27.49
CA GLY A 757 1.92 6.45 -27.14
C GLY A 757 3.08 6.07 -26.25
N THR A 758 3.94 7.02 -25.94
CA THR A 758 5.11 6.81 -25.07
C THR A 758 5.33 8.01 -24.18
N VAL A 759 5.55 7.76 -22.90
CA VAL A 759 6.03 8.78 -21.94
C VAL A 759 7.49 8.47 -21.62
N ASN A 760 8.37 9.47 -21.75
CA ASN A 760 9.74 9.36 -21.28
C ASN A 760 9.89 10.18 -20.01
N ILE A 761 10.48 9.60 -18.97
CA ILE A 761 10.76 10.26 -17.70
C ILE A 761 12.22 10.03 -17.30
N SER A 762 12.86 11.00 -16.70
CA SER A 762 14.24 10.87 -16.21
C SER A 762 14.41 11.51 -14.85
N ALA A 763 15.04 10.76 -13.93
CA ALA A 763 15.41 11.23 -12.61
C ALA A 763 16.82 11.84 -12.62
N PRO A 764 17.08 12.93 -11.86
CA PRO A 764 18.42 13.44 -11.62
C PRO A 764 19.35 12.37 -11.05
N LEU A 765 20.66 12.44 -11.38
CA LEU A 765 21.67 11.46 -10.95
C LEU A 765 21.76 11.27 -9.44
N ASN A 766 21.48 12.30 -8.67
CA ASN A 766 21.53 12.29 -7.21
C ASN A 766 20.21 11.89 -6.55
N THR A 767 19.26 11.35 -7.33
CA THR A 767 17.98 10.88 -6.77
C THR A 767 18.24 9.65 -5.89
N PRO A 768 17.84 9.68 -4.61
CA PRO A 768 18.08 8.57 -3.71
C PRO A 768 17.22 7.34 -4.07
N SER A 769 17.74 6.15 -3.81
CA SER A 769 16.94 4.91 -3.89
C SER A 769 15.72 4.97 -2.96
N GLY A 770 14.62 4.35 -3.39
CA GLY A 770 13.36 4.35 -2.67
C GLY A 770 12.53 5.64 -2.86
N THR A 771 13.01 6.62 -3.64
CA THR A 771 12.15 7.71 -4.09
C THR A 771 11.02 7.12 -4.95
N GLU A 772 9.78 7.44 -4.62
CA GLU A 772 8.61 7.02 -5.38
C GLU A 772 8.26 8.07 -6.43
N VAL A 773 8.01 7.61 -7.65
CA VAL A 773 7.50 8.42 -8.74
C VAL A 773 6.10 7.95 -9.06
N THR A 774 5.12 8.78 -8.79
CA THR A 774 3.75 8.56 -9.24
C THR A 774 3.58 9.27 -10.58
N LEU A 775 3.47 8.47 -11.65
CA LEU A 775 3.22 8.94 -13.02
C LEU A 775 1.75 8.72 -13.34
N THR A 776 1.02 9.78 -13.65
CA THR A 776 -0.36 9.73 -14.15
C THR A 776 -0.38 10.03 -15.64
N ILE A 777 -0.96 9.11 -16.42
CA ILE A 777 -1.18 9.28 -17.86
C ILE A 777 -2.69 9.36 -18.09
N GLU A 778 -3.14 10.48 -18.63
CA GLU A 778 -4.55 10.78 -18.86
C GLU A 778 -4.82 10.88 -20.36
N ALA A 779 -5.98 10.39 -20.78
CA ALA A 779 -6.52 10.59 -22.10
C ALA A 779 -7.93 11.19 -22.00
N GLU A 780 -8.12 12.36 -22.60
CA GLU A 780 -9.39 13.10 -22.63
C GLU A 780 -9.94 13.18 -24.05
N ALA A 781 -11.19 12.78 -24.20
CA ALA A 781 -11.88 12.85 -25.48
C ALA A 781 -12.08 14.29 -25.97
N PRO A 782 -12.31 14.50 -27.26
CA PRO A 782 -12.64 15.80 -27.80
C PRO A 782 -13.78 16.49 -27.04
N GLU A 783 -13.68 17.79 -26.82
CA GLU A 783 -14.63 18.62 -26.09
C GLU A 783 -14.80 18.26 -24.60
N GLY A 784 -13.86 17.49 -24.02
CA GLY A 784 -13.92 17.11 -22.60
C GLY A 784 -15.08 16.16 -22.25
N THR A 785 -15.64 15.45 -23.24
CA THR A 785 -16.85 14.65 -23.07
C THR A 785 -16.64 13.38 -22.23
N ASP A 786 -15.42 12.86 -22.18
CA ASP A 786 -15.02 11.69 -21.40
C ASP A 786 -13.53 11.73 -21.10
N LEU A 787 -13.12 11.09 -20.02
CA LEU A 787 -11.72 11.03 -19.56
C LEU A 787 -11.45 9.70 -18.85
N ASN A 788 -10.29 9.10 -19.15
CA ASN A 788 -9.75 8.02 -18.35
C ASN A 788 -8.24 8.19 -18.17
N TYR A 789 -7.68 7.39 -17.27
CA TYR A 789 -6.30 7.51 -16.83
C TYR A 789 -5.71 6.16 -16.44
N ILE A 790 -4.37 6.14 -16.29
CA ILE A 790 -3.67 5.12 -15.51
C ILE A 790 -2.67 5.81 -14.57
N VAL A 791 -2.55 5.31 -13.35
CA VAL A 791 -1.58 5.77 -12.35
C VAL A 791 -0.55 4.68 -12.12
N LEU A 792 0.72 5.01 -12.36
CA LEU A 792 1.84 4.09 -12.22
C LEU A 792 2.73 4.55 -11.05
N ARG A 793 3.10 3.62 -10.18
CA ARG A 793 4.05 3.86 -9.10
C ARG A 793 5.38 3.21 -9.44
N ILE A 794 6.37 4.02 -9.72
CA ILE A 794 7.69 3.62 -10.20
C ILE A 794 8.69 3.83 -9.07
N SER A 795 9.46 2.80 -8.74
CA SER A 795 10.52 2.91 -7.73
C SER A 795 11.83 3.37 -8.36
N VAL A 796 12.50 4.32 -7.73
CA VAL A 796 13.85 4.71 -8.09
C VAL A 796 14.86 3.80 -7.39
N VAL A 797 15.78 3.22 -8.14
CA VAL A 797 16.92 2.46 -7.59
C VAL A 797 18.20 3.02 -8.19
N ASN A 798 19.01 3.67 -7.35
CA ASN A 798 20.32 4.14 -7.75
C ASN A 798 21.30 2.95 -7.78
N THR A 799 22.23 2.95 -8.72
CA THR A 799 23.29 1.92 -8.84
C THR A 799 24.19 1.84 -7.62
N VAL A 800 24.32 2.94 -6.85
CA VAL A 800 25.03 3.01 -5.58
C VAL A 800 24.05 2.76 -4.42
N THR A 801 23.39 1.60 -4.41
CA THR A 801 22.45 1.26 -3.35
C THR A 801 23.10 0.30 -2.37
N ASP A 802 23.32 0.80 -1.17
CA ASP A 802 23.90 0.08 -0.04
C ASP A 802 22.82 -0.19 1.01
N PHE A 803 22.71 -1.43 1.47
CA PHE A 803 21.80 -1.83 2.55
C PHE A 803 22.57 -2.44 3.73
N THR A 804 23.90 -2.34 3.71
CA THR A 804 24.75 -2.88 4.76
C THR A 804 24.89 -1.83 5.85
N PRO A 805 24.40 -2.08 7.06
CA PRO A 805 24.61 -1.14 8.15
C PRO A 805 26.08 -1.11 8.58
N PRO A 806 26.58 0.04 9.03
CA PRO A 806 27.91 0.13 9.59
C PRO A 806 28.10 -0.83 10.76
N ALA A 807 29.27 -1.49 10.79
CA ALA A 807 29.63 -2.45 11.83
C ALA A 807 30.75 -1.89 12.72
N CYS A 808 30.70 -2.22 14.01
CA CYS A 808 31.67 -1.78 14.98
C CYS A 808 32.64 -2.90 15.38
N GLN A 809 33.92 -2.56 15.42
CA GLN A 809 34.98 -3.43 15.95
C GLN A 809 35.64 -2.76 17.14
N LEU A 810 35.59 -3.42 18.29
CA LEU A 810 36.30 -2.95 19.48
C LEU A 810 37.83 -3.05 19.26
N LEU A 811 38.54 -1.93 19.37
CA LEU A 811 40.00 -1.88 19.27
C LEU A 811 40.68 -1.98 20.64
N SER A 812 40.14 -1.29 21.64
CA SER A 812 40.67 -1.33 23.02
C SER A 812 39.58 -0.99 24.02
N LEU A 813 39.68 -1.60 25.20
CA LEU A 813 38.85 -1.28 26.35
C LEU A 813 39.77 -1.20 27.56
N GLN A 814 39.83 -0.06 28.23
CA GLN A 814 40.57 0.18 29.45
C GLN A 814 39.62 0.51 30.58
N SER A 815 39.60 -0.30 31.58
CA SER A 815 38.76 -0.12 32.75
C SER A 815 39.61 -0.10 34.03
N ASN A 816 39.49 1.01 34.74
CA ASN A 816 40.10 1.16 36.09
C ASN A 816 39.00 1.32 37.14
N CYS A 817 37.83 0.68 36.93
CA CYS A 817 36.67 0.84 37.79
C CYS A 817 36.90 0.20 39.17
N SER A 818 36.85 1.02 40.20
CA SER A 818 36.92 0.65 41.60
C SER A 818 35.52 0.67 42.25
N LYS A 819 35.44 0.23 43.52
CA LYS A 819 34.18 0.24 44.28
C LYS A 819 33.55 1.64 44.39
N ASN A 820 34.36 2.70 44.24
CA ASN A 820 33.84 4.07 44.18
C ASN A 820 33.81 4.56 42.73
N CYS A 821 32.72 4.42 42.09
CA CYS A 821 32.54 4.72 40.67
C CYS A 821 32.75 6.19 40.30
N SER A 822 32.64 7.13 41.24
CA SER A 822 32.80 8.58 40.98
C SER A 822 34.27 9.01 40.89
N LEU A 823 35.19 8.22 41.40
CA LEU A 823 36.61 8.50 41.38
C LEU A 823 37.41 7.71 40.34
N SER A 824 36.72 6.92 39.56
CA SER A 824 37.29 6.03 38.55
C SER A 824 36.63 6.20 37.20
N SER A 825 37.36 5.96 36.13
CA SER A 825 36.91 6.10 34.76
C SER A 825 37.28 4.89 33.92
N TRP A 826 36.54 4.70 32.86
CA TRP A 826 36.81 3.72 31.82
C TRP A 826 36.84 4.39 30.47
N ALA A 827 37.57 3.80 29.52
CA ALA A 827 37.70 4.31 28.17
C ALA A 827 37.73 3.15 27.17
N LEU A 828 37.21 3.39 25.99
CA LEU A 828 37.30 2.45 24.89
C LEU A 828 37.61 3.15 23.56
N SER A 829 38.11 2.36 22.62
CA SER A 829 38.27 2.77 21.23
C SER A 829 37.62 1.75 20.35
N VAL A 830 36.81 2.24 19.41
CA VAL A 830 36.01 1.45 18.47
C VAL A 830 36.30 1.91 17.05
N GLN A 831 36.48 0.99 16.16
CA GLN A 831 36.49 1.24 14.72
C GLN A 831 35.12 0.93 14.16
N VAL A 832 34.55 1.89 13.45
CA VAL A 832 33.26 1.75 12.74
C VAL A 832 33.53 1.72 11.25
N THR A 833 33.07 0.65 10.58
CA THR A 833 33.29 0.43 9.14
C THR A 833 31.96 0.07 8.47
N ASP A 834 31.81 0.51 7.23
CA ASP A 834 30.65 0.24 6.41
C ASP A 834 30.90 -0.87 5.36
N GLY A 835 31.74 -1.82 5.69
CA GLY A 835 32.03 -2.95 4.81
C GLY A 835 32.85 -2.60 3.56
N THR A 836 33.16 -3.62 2.74
CA THR A 836 34.00 -3.48 1.56
C THR A 836 33.32 -2.83 0.36
N ASN A 837 31.99 -2.85 0.32
CA ASN A 837 31.15 -2.25 -0.73
C ASN A 837 30.18 -1.21 -0.18
N GLY A 838 30.36 -0.78 1.05
CA GLY A 838 29.54 0.22 1.69
C GLY A 838 29.80 1.63 1.16
N THR A 839 28.85 2.51 1.35
CA THR A 839 28.93 3.93 0.95
C THR A 839 29.78 4.78 1.88
N GLY A 840 30.20 4.19 3.00
CA GLY A 840 31.03 4.81 4.04
C GLY A 840 30.19 5.45 5.16
N VAL A 841 30.80 5.54 6.34
CA VAL A 841 30.14 6.10 7.54
C VAL A 841 29.95 7.61 7.37
N ASP A 842 28.70 8.08 7.51
CA ASP A 842 28.36 9.51 7.51
C ASP A 842 28.61 10.13 8.87
N HIS A 843 27.98 9.56 9.91
CA HIS A 843 28.19 10.04 11.27
C HIS A 843 28.00 8.93 12.31
N VAL A 844 28.57 9.16 13.50
CA VAL A 844 28.36 8.30 14.67
C VAL A 844 27.86 9.17 15.81
N SER A 845 26.81 8.75 16.47
CA SER A 845 26.17 9.42 17.60
C SER A 845 26.11 8.52 18.83
N LEU A 846 26.06 9.10 20.01
CA LEU A 846 25.91 8.41 21.29
C LEU A 846 24.42 8.36 21.65
N THR A 847 23.83 7.16 21.71
CA THR A 847 22.42 6.96 22.07
C THR A 847 22.24 6.65 23.56
N GLN A 848 23.25 6.01 24.18
CA GLN A 848 23.26 5.75 25.62
C GLN A 848 24.68 5.99 26.18
N GLY A 849 24.76 6.62 27.35
CA GLY A 849 25.99 6.93 28.03
C GLY A 849 26.14 8.43 28.36
N SER A 850 26.89 8.76 29.41
CA SER A 850 27.12 10.15 29.84
C SER A 850 28.61 10.59 29.74
N GLY A 851 29.39 9.87 28.93
CA GLY A 851 30.79 10.13 28.70
C GLY A 851 31.06 11.10 27.56
N THR A 852 32.34 11.39 27.35
CA THR A 852 32.85 12.19 26.24
C THR A 852 33.18 11.25 25.07
N MET A 853 32.61 11.53 23.90
CA MET A 853 32.88 10.83 22.66
C MET A 853 33.65 11.76 21.70
N ILE A 854 34.65 11.21 21.05
CA ILE A 854 35.43 11.88 19.99
C ILE A 854 35.44 10.95 18.78
N THR A 855 35.11 11.50 17.62
CA THR A 855 35.13 10.76 16.35
C THR A 855 36.19 11.36 15.43
N SER A 856 36.90 10.53 14.69
CA SER A 856 37.85 10.95 13.67
C SER A 856 37.87 9.94 12.51
N PRO A 857 38.08 10.37 11.26
CA PRO A 857 38.30 9.43 10.15
C PRO A 857 39.58 8.63 10.37
N ALA A 858 39.57 7.37 9.97
CA ALA A 858 40.77 6.53 10.05
C ALA A 858 41.81 6.98 9.02
N PRO A 859 43.09 7.03 9.39
CA PRO A 859 44.15 7.42 8.46
C PRO A 859 44.16 6.53 7.20
N GLY A 860 44.00 7.14 6.03
CA GLY A 860 44.08 6.44 4.74
C GLY A 860 42.82 5.65 4.35
N ASN A 861 41.71 5.73 5.13
CA ASN A 861 40.44 5.11 4.78
C ASN A 861 39.24 5.99 5.19
N GLU A 862 38.69 6.72 4.22
CA GLU A 862 37.55 7.62 4.43
C GLU A 862 36.25 6.90 4.76
N ASN A 863 36.16 5.59 4.55
CA ASN A 863 34.96 4.77 4.84
C ASN A 863 35.01 4.18 6.26
N THR A 864 35.99 4.56 7.06
CA THR A 864 36.19 4.06 8.43
C THR A 864 36.29 5.22 9.41
N THR A 865 35.49 5.18 10.46
CA THR A 865 35.50 6.18 11.55
C THR A 865 36.05 5.54 12.82
N LEU A 866 37.04 6.19 13.44
CA LEU A 866 37.51 5.85 14.76
C LEU A 866 36.75 6.61 15.83
N VAL A 867 36.29 5.91 16.83
CA VAL A 867 35.52 6.46 17.96
C VAL A 867 36.35 6.20 19.24
N SER A 868 36.61 7.26 19.97
CA SER A 868 37.17 7.19 21.34
C SER A 868 36.09 7.67 22.32
N TYR A 869 35.85 6.88 23.34
CA TYR A 869 34.85 7.20 24.38
C TYR A 869 35.46 7.06 25.75
N SER A 870 35.21 8.00 26.65
CA SER A 870 35.61 7.92 28.05
C SER A 870 34.48 8.40 28.96
N ALA A 871 34.23 7.67 30.04
CA ALA A 871 33.19 7.98 31.00
C ALA A 871 33.60 7.63 32.44
N SER A 872 32.88 8.21 33.39
CA SER A 872 32.93 7.75 34.78
C SER A 872 32.42 6.32 34.89
N CYS A 873 32.96 5.53 35.80
CA CYS A 873 32.49 4.18 36.09
C CYS A 873 31.03 4.15 36.65
N CYS A 874 30.47 5.28 37.03
CA CYS A 874 29.04 5.41 37.36
C CYS A 874 28.13 5.33 36.12
N SER A 875 28.66 5.46 34.92
CA SER A 875 27.99 5.24 33.63
C SER A 875 28.68 4.07 32.91
N PRO A 876 28.42 2.82 33.34
CA PRO A 876 29.16 1.64 32.89
C PRO A 876 28.77 1.15 31.51
N VAL A 877 27.75 1.72 30.87
CA VAL A 877 27.22 1.28 29.55
C VAL A 877 27.29 2.47 28.59
N MET A 878 27.68 2.19 27.35
CA MET A 878 27.52 3.11 26.23
C MET A 878 26.90 2.37 25.03
N GLU A 879 26.14 3.10 24.24
CA GLU A 879 25.60 2.63 22.99
C GLU A 879 25.83 3.69 21.91
N LEU A 880 26.39 3.24 20.79
CA LEU A 880 26.63 4.05 19.60
C LEU A 880 25.60 3.72 18.54
N LEU A 881 25.12 4.73 17.86
CA LEU A 881 24.41 4.63 16.60
C LEU A 881 25.35 5.16 15.51
N ALA A 882 25.70 4.32 14.56
CA ALA A 882 26.47 4.68 13.38
C ALA A 882 25.54 4.70 12.17
N VAL A 883 25.63 5.74 11.36
CA VAL A 883 24.82 5.91 10.14
C VAL A 883 25.75 6.05 8.95
N ASP A 884 25.49 5.33 7.86
CA ASP A 884 26.23 5.48 6.61
C ASP A 884 25.67 6.63 5.75
N ARG A 885 26.32 6.90 4.60
CA ARG A 885 25.94 8.01 3.69
C ARG A 885 24.59 7.80 2.97
N VAL A 886 24.02 6.61 3.05
CA VAL A 886 22.69 6.29 2.47
C VAL A 886 21.63 6.01 3.55
N GLY A 887 21.98 6.20 4.83
CA GLY A 887 21.05 6.15 5.94
C GLY A 887 20.84 4.76 6.55
N ASN A 888 21.73 3.79 6.32
CA ASN A 888 21.69 2.53 7.08
C ASN A 888 22.23 2.75 8.49
N GLU A 889 21.53 2.21 9.48
CA GLU A 889 21.86 2.37 10.90
C GLU A 889 22.42 1.09 11.48
N GLY A 890 23.59 1.20 12.12
CA GLY A 890 24.21 0.11 12.90
C GLY A 890 24.38 0.54 14.36
N SER A 891 23.88 -0.26 15.31
CA SER A 891 24.06 0.02 16.74
C SER A 891 25.13 -0.89 17.36
N CYS A 892 25.92 -0.32 18.27
CA CYS A 892 26.98 -1.03 18.97
C CYS A 892 26.93 -0.70 20.44
N ARG A 893 26.78 -1.71 21.29
CA ARG A 893 26.67 -1.56 22.73
C ARG A 893 27.89 -2.16 23.42
N TYR A 894 28.49 -1.38 24.32
CA TYR A 894 29.64 -1.77 25.11
C TYR A 894 29.38 -1.50 26.60
N SER A 895 29.95 -2.32 27.44
CA SER A 895 29.91 -2.12 28.89
C SER A 895 31.26 -2.42 29.53
N ASP A 896 31.55 -1.80 30.68
CA ASP A 896 32.69 -2.16 31.50
C ASP A 896 32.54 -3.61 31.99
N ALA A 897 33.46 -4.50 31.57
CA ALA A 897 33.42 -5.92 31.89
C ALA A 897 33.52 -6.26 33.39
N ASN A 898 34.03 -5.35 34.23
CA ASN A 898 34.13 -5.57 35.67
C ASN A 898 32.81 -5.45 36.42
N PHE A 899 31.77 -4.86 35.79
CA PHE A 899 30.44 -4.74 36.40
C PHE A 899 29.56 -5.98 36.19
N LEU A 900 29.85 -6.76 35.16
CA LEU A 900 29.06 -7.99 34.83
C LEU A 900 29.43 -9.19 35.70
N THR A 901 30.58 -9.17 36.43
CA THR A 901 30.97 -10.28 37.28
C THR A 901 30.34 -10.28 38.67
N THR A 902 29.57 -9.24 39.05
CA THR A 902 28.93 -9.15 40.38
C THR A 902 27.40 -9.41 40.38
N GLN A 903 26.79 -9.60 39.23
CA GLN A 903 25.38 -9.97 39.13
C GLN A 903 25.15 -11.12 38.15
N SER A 904 25.26 -12.31 38.64
CA SER A 904 24.68 -13.58 38.22
C SER A 904 25.65 -14.66 37.76
N PRO A 905 26.13 -15.54 38.68
CA PRO A 905 26.69 -16.82 38.28
C PRO A 905 25.66 -17.83 37.76
N LEU A 906 24.33 -17.47 37.77
CA LEU A 906 23.26 -18.36 37.38
C LEU A 906 23.03 -18.45 35.87
N LEU A 907 23.44 -17.46 35.07
CA LEU A 907 23.24 -17.50 33.62
C LEU A 907 24.26 -18.38 32.86
N TYR A 908 25.46 -18.52 33.39
CA TYR A 908 26.48 -19.41 32.79
C TYR A 908 26.22 -20.87 33.05
N LEU A 909 25.56 -21.22 34.19
CA LEU A 909 25.18 -22.60 34.50
C LEU A 909 24.00 -23.08 33.66
N SER A 910 23.09 -22.17 33.23
CA SER A 910 21.96 -22.53 32.38
C SER A 910 22.38 -22.80 30.92
N LEU A 911 23.39 -22.12 30.42
CA LEU A 911 23.93 -22.37 29.06
C LEU A 911 24.78 -23.66 29.00
N LEU A 912 25.50 -24.02 30.06
CA LEU A 912 26.22 -25.29 30.15
C LEU A 912 25.29 -26.50 30.36
N LEU A 913 24.15 -26.31 31.03
CA LEU A 913 23.13 -27.35 31.19
C LEU A 913 22.28 -27.55 29.91
N LEU A 914 21.99 -26.48 29.14
CA LEU A 914 21.36 -26.63 27.82
C LEU A 914 22.29 -27.32 26.80
N GLY A 915 23.60 -27.07 26.84
CA GLY A 915 24.59 -27.73 25.99
C GLY A 915 24.70 -29.24 26.28
N GLN A 916 24.52 -29.68 27.53
CA GLN A 916 24.55 -31.10 27.90
C GLN A 916 23.23 -31.84 27.69
N ILE A 917 22.12 -31.12 27.54
CA ILE A 917 20.82 -31.73 27.19
C ILE A 917 20.72 -31.97 25.68
N LEU A 918 21.28 -31.06 24.86
CA LEU A 918 21.28 -31.20 23.40
C LEU A 918 22.23 -32.32 22.89
N THR A 919 23.24 -32.74 23.68
CA THR A 919 24.11 -33.87 23.33
C THR A 919 23.59 -35.23 23.78
N LYS A 920 22.45 -35.32 24.47
CA LYS A 920 21.82 -36.57 24.90
C LYS A 920 20.55 -36.97 24.17
N VAL A 921 20.07 -36.18 23.20
CA VAL A 921 18.88 -36.49 22.41
C VAL A 921 19.19 -37.15 21.07
N ASP A 922 20.50 -37.25 20.69
CA ASP A 922 20.89 -37.95 19.45
C ASP A 922 21.28 -39.44 19.65
N LEU A 923 20.86 -40.07 20.75
CA LEU A 923 21.05 -41.49 21.01
C LEU A 923 19.86 -42.11 21.73
N GLN A 924 18.68 -42.03 21.12
CA GLN A 924 17.59 -43.01 21.29
C GLN A 924 16.57 -42.92 20.15
#